data_d1ea2fc1f60dfc78be8b3577f0a0892d
#
_entry.id   d1ea2fc1f60dfc78be8b3577f0a0892d
#
_cell.length_a   1.000
_cell.length_b   1.000
_cell.length_c   1.000
_cell.angle_alpha   90.00
_cell.angle_beta   90.00
_cell.angle_gamma   90.00
#
_symmetry.space_group_name_H-M   'P 1'
#
loop_
_entity.id
_entity.type
_entity.pdbx_description
1 polymer ?
#
loop_
_entity_poly.entity_id
_entity_poly.type
_entity_poly.pdbx_seq_one_letter_code
_entity_poly.pdbx_strand_id
1 'polypeptide(L)'
;MVNCCGLLTEKNEPVPLKQVEVVVKVQGHVASVSSTLQYENNEERPLEAIFVFPLEGDAALCHFSAKIGETEVVAELQEKQKAKEQYDDALSSGQQAFLLEESEESSDVFRLSVGSLPPGEKVSVTLTYVTELEVQADEALRFCLPAVLNPRYAPRDTGSVPEVTSALDGSVPYTLSLSVDLSSPSPISKVESNCPLQPLKYLNTEKTQATVSLSPGHKFDRDVELLAYYSGAHQPTAIVEMGQPNAKSGSLMGDPVVMLSLYPEFPAAVTSSLASCGEFLFLVDRSGSMECNMHNDQGAQMRIDSAKDTLLLLLKSLPIGCFFNIYGFGSTHDSFFPKSVEYSQATMDQALEKVRGMKADLGGTEILLPLKHIYSQPCLPEHPRQLFIFTDGEVWNTKDVLDLVKSNAMSHRCFSFGIGEGASTALIKGMAKEGSGHAQFITGTERLQPKVMQSLRFALQPAVKDISVKWNVPKGVSVTPLSPPINVLFQGQRSLLYAQLTGKFAEATDSSVSVQYRLGEQSVQNQLSFNVKPGENTGLTIHRLGARTLIRTLETELRTAEQDEQEGRRKEEAERLKKRVIELSVQSGVSSVLTAFIAVCTGSTQPVQGSLVRRHVPTPRAMPSFRMMGRGPQMYAMACCAAPAMAFCQAPSPPRMVMKRMACAVANRDDVERVAMSGDLAYDDMEEEAPEEEEAPEEDTEMSEPPQPPKDLLLQLISLQKATGSWDLVAELAEVFGKTEEELAKQRPPQVDSSVWATVLALLWLYGFRVEDEDEWQFVAMKAVSWIRAQTGGSVSQCVQAGNALLGCQVQQGTLGL
;
A
#
# COMPACT_ATOMS: atom_id res chain seq x y z
N MET A 1 31.95 29.53 -14.45
CA MET A 1 30.86 28.55 -14.42
C MET A 1 31.41 27.29 -15.11
N VAL A 2 31.84 26.36 -14.29
CA VAL A 2 32.35 25.07 -14.76
C VAL A 2 31.11 24.18 -14.91
N ASN A 3 30.83 23.78 -16.14
CA ASN A 3 29.80 22.75 -16.42
C ASN A 3 30.32 21.44 -15.85
N CYS A 4 29.97 21.14 -14.63
CA CYS A 4 30.14 19.79 -14.07
C CYS A 4 29.01 18.94 -14.66
N CYS A 5 29.31 18.20 -15.73
CA CYS A 5 28.49 17.10 -16.23
C CYS A 5 28.62 15.91 -15.25
N GLY A 6 28.25 16.08 -14.01
CA GLY A 6 28.18 15.07 -12.98
C GLY A 6 26.95 15.35 -12.14
N LEU A 7 26.12 14.33 -12.01
CA LEU A 7 24.87 14.39 -11.24
C LEU A 7 25.22 14.39 -9.75
N LEU A 8 24.75 15.40 -9.02
CA LEU A 8 25.13 15.66 -7.62
C LEU A 8 23.90 15.55 -6.72
N THR A 9 24.11 15.14 -5.47
CA THR A 9 23.10 15.22 -4.39
C THR A 9 22.84 16.69 -4.03
N GLU A 10 21.85 16.97 -3.17
CA GLU A 10 21.62 18.31 -2.59
C GLU A 10 22.88 18.90 -1.92
N LYS A 11 23.79 18.05 -1.49
CA LYS A 11 25.12 18.43 -0.95
C LYS A 11 26.22 18.51 -2.00
N ASN A 12 25.88 18.48 -3.30
CA ASN A 12 26.83 18.45 -4.42
C ASN A 12 27.78 17.23 -4.41
N GLU A 13 27.34 16.09 -3.88
CA GLU A 13 28.11 14.85 -3.86
C GLU A 13 27.78 14.00 -5.09
N PRO A 14 28.77 13.34 -5.74
CA PRO A 14 28.53 12.47 -6.88
C PRO A 14 27.66 11.27 -6.53
N VAL A 15 26.66 10.95 -7.38
CA VAL A 15 25.85 9.74 -7.23
C VAL A 15 26.44 8.60 -8.06
N PRO A 16 26.83 7.49 -7.44
CA PRO A 16 27.47 6.38 -8.14
C PRO A 16 26.52 5.57 -9.01
N LEU A 17 25.24 5.45 -8.68
CA LEU A 17 24.23 4.78 -9.50
C LEU A 17 23.92 5.59 -10.76
N LYS A 18 23.93 4.94 -11.93
CA LYS A 18 23.72 5.57 -13.25
C LYS A 18 22.46 5.11 -13.95
N GLN A 19 22.11 3.84 -13.81
CA GLN A 19 20.99 3.24 -14.51
C GLN A 19 20.41 2.09 -13.70
N VAL A 20 19.09 1.94 -13.80
CA VAL A 20 18.31 0.78 -13.34
C VAL A 20 17.62 0.20 -14.58
N GLU A 21 17.97 -1.03 -14.93
CA GLU A 21 17.36 -1.78 -16.00
C GLU A 21 16.54 -2.93 -15.44
N VAL A 22 15.25 -2.99 -15.79
CA VAL A 22 14.33 -4.00 -15.26
C VAL A 22 13.75 -4.82 -16.42
N VAL A 23 13.86 -6.14 -16.28
CA VAL A 23 13.25 -7.12 -17.19
C VAL A 23 12.25 -7.95 -16.42
N VAL A 24 10.99 -7.91 -16.85
CA VAL A 24 9.88 -8.65 -16.26
C VAL A 24 9.41 -9.75 -17.19
N LYS A 25 9.30 -10.96 -16.68
CA LYS A 25 8.72 -12.11 -17.38
C LYS A 25 7.44 -12.52 -16.68
N VAL A 26 6.32 -12.28 -17.32
CA VAL A 26 5.00 -12.66 -16.82
C VAL A 26 4.59 -14.00 -17.40
N GLN A 27 4.20 -14.94 -16.54
CA GLN A 27 3.66 -16.23 -16.92
C GLN A 27 2.32 -16.46 -16.20
N GLY A 28 1.22 -16.25 -16.92
CA GLY A 28 -0.10 -16.27 -16.30
C GLY A 28 -0.23 -15.25 -15.17
N HIS A 29 -0.34 -15.71 -13.93
CA HIS A 29 -0.57 -14.88 -12.74
C HIS A 29 0.71 -14.59 -11.91
N VAL A 30 1.88 -14.95 -12.40
CA VAL A 30 3.15 -14.74 -11.68
C VAL A 30 4.15 -14.02 -12.57
N ALA A 31 5.03 -13.27 -11.94
CA ALA A 31 6.12 -12.55 -12.62
C ALA A 31 7.47 -12.88 -11.99
N SER A 32 8.48 -13.01 -12.85
CA SER A 32 9.90 -12.99 -12.47
C SER A 32 10.50 -11.67 -12.93
N VAL A 33 11.08 -10.93 -12.00
CA VAL A 33 11.62 -9.59 -12.21
C VAL A 33 13.11 -9.61 -11.97
N SER A 34 13.89 -9.19 -12.96
CA SER A 34 15.33 -9.05 -12.87
C SER A 34 15.70 -7.58 -13.01
N SER A 35 16.29 -6.99 -11.97
CA SER A 35 16.73 -5.61 -11.94
C SER A 35 18.24 -5.53 -11.93
N THR A 36 18.82 -4.86 -12.91
CA THR A 36 20.28 -4.62 -13.03
C THR A 36 20.58 -3.16 -12.77
N LEU A 37 21.35 -2.90 -11.72
CA LEU A 37 21.78 -1.60 -11.28
C LEU A 37 23.22 -1.34 -11.73
N GLN A 38 23.46 -0.26 -12.46
CA GLN A 38 24.77 0.10 -12.99
C GLN A 38 25.41 1.19 -12.12
N TYR A 39 26.53 0.85 -11.49
CA TYR A 39 27.32 1.76 -10.65
C TYR A 39 28.63 2.15 -11.35
N GLU A 40 29.08 3.39 -11.11
CA GLU A 40 30.35 3.92 -11.57
C GLU A 40 30.95 4.83 -10.50
N ASN A 41 32.20 4.55 -10.10
CA ASN A 41 32.94 5.43 -9.19
C ASN A 41 33.68 6.50 -9.97
N ASN A 42 33.17 7.71 -9.97
CA ASN A 42 33.79 8.88 -10.61
C ASN A 42 34.68 9.70 -9.62
N GLU A 43 34.90 9.19 -8.41
CA GLU A 43 35.75 9.86 -7.43
C GLU A 43 37.20 9.33 -7.48
N GLU A 44 38.12 10.10 -6.89
CA GLU A 44 39.55 9.72 -6.81
C GLU A 44 39.85 8.70 -5.69
N ARG A 45 38.85 8.37 -4.88
CA ARG A 45 38.97 7.47 -3.72
C ARG A 45 38.02 6.27 -3.87
N PRO A 46 38.33 5.15 -3.20
CA PRO A 46 37.41 4.04 -3.10
C PRO A 46 36.10 4.49 -2.42
N LEU A 47 34.99 3.98 -2.88
CA LEU A 47 33.69 4.32 -2.31
C LEU A 47 32.87 3.08 -1.90
N GLU A 48 32.02 3.29 -0.91
CA GLU A 48 30.90 2.43 -0.56
C GLU A 48 29.61 3.13 -0.96
N ALA A 49 28.84 2.54 -1.86
CA ALA A 49 27.52 3.05 -2.22
C ALA A 49 26.44 2.31 -1.44
N ILE A 50 25.53 3.07 -0.82
CA ILE A 50 24.38 2.53 -0.10
C ILE A 50 23.11 3.00 -0.80
N PHE A 51 22.25 2.03 -1.18
CA PHE A 51 20.97 2.28 -1.81
C PHE A 51 19.85 1.61 -1.03
N VAL A 52 18.89 2.39 -0.56
CA VAL A 52 17.67 1.92 0.11
C VAL A 52 16.53 2.10 -0.87
N PHE A 53 15.80 1.02 -1.16
CA PHE A 53 14.77 1.01 -2.19
C PHE A 53 13.60 0.11 -1.81
N PRO A 54 12.39 0.38 -2.35
CA PRO A 54 11.23 -0.45 -2.11
C PRO A 54 11.16 -1.65 -3.05
N LEU A 55 10.57 -2.76 -2.56
CA LEU A 55 10.03 -3.85 -3.35
C LEU A 55 8.61 -4.14 -2.86
N GLU A 56 7.84 -4.90 -3.63
CA GLU A 56 6.55 -5.38 -3.11
C GLU A 56 6.75 -6.27 -1.87
N GLY A 57 5.94 -6.08 -0.83
CA GLY A 57 6.10 -6.76 0.46
C GLY A 57 6.06 -8.29 0.39
N ASP A 58 5.31 -8.84 -0.57
CA ASP A 58 5.20 -10.28 -0.80
C ASP A 58 6.20 -10.82 -1.84
N ALA A 59 7.02 -9.95 -2.44
CA ALA A 59 8.04 -10.38 -3.40
C ALA A 59 9.07 -11.31 -2.76
N ALA A 60 9.39 -12.40 -3.44
CA ALA A 60 10.40 -13.37 -3.03
C ALA A 60 11.73 -13.06 -3.74
N LEU A 61 12.58 -12.25 -3.09
CA LEU A 61 13.94 -11.98 -3.57
C LEU A 61 14.77 -13.26 -3.49
N CYS A 62 15.31 -13.72 -4.64
CA CYS A 62 15.81 -15.07 -4.78
C CYS A 62 17.14 -15.20 -5.53
N HIS A 63 17.69 -14.13 -6.04
CA HIS A 63 19.00 -14.12 -6.67
C HIS A 63 19.64 -12.75 -6.54
N PHE A 64 20.95 -12.76 -6.34
CA PHE A 64 21.78 -11.58 -6.29
C PHE A 64 23.17 -11.88 -6.84
N SER A 65 23.67 -11.09 -7.79
CA SER A 65 25.00 -11.21 -8.34
C SER A 65 25.60 -9.84 -8.66
N ALA A 66 26.91 -9.76 -8.70
CA ALA A 66 27.66 -8.58 -9.10
C ALA A 66 28.63 -8.92 -10.22
N LYS A 67 28.65 -8.12 -11.28
CA LYS A 67 29.58 -8.23 -12.40
C LYS A 67 30.55 -7.06 -12.40
N ILE A 68 31.83 -7.36 -12.31
CA ILE A 68 32.95 -6.40 -12.29
C ILE A 68 33.85 -6.74 -13.49
N GLY A 69 33.86 -5.88 -14.50
CA GLY A 69 34.49 -6.19 -15.76
C GLY A 69 33.92 -7.47 -16.37
N GLU A 70 34.78 -8.50 -16.55
CA GLU A 70 34.36 -9.82 -17.07
C GLU A 70 34.06 -10.84 -15.94
N THR A 71 34.31 -10.50 -14.68
CA THR A 71 34.09 -11.40 -13.54
C THR A 71 32.69 -11.22 -12.97
N GLU A 72 31.93 -12.30 -12.90
CA GLU A 72 30.66 -12.34 -12.20
C GLU A 72 30.81 -13.14 -10.90
N VAL A 73 30.32 -12.54 -9.81
CA VAL A 73 30.26 -13.14 -8.48
C VAL A 73 28.78 -13.29 -8.08
N VAL A 74 28.34 -14.53 -7.92
CA VAL A 74 27.01 -14.85 -7.43
C VAL A 74 27.04 -14.84 -5.90
N ALA A 75 26.10 -14.13 -5.30
CA ALA A 75 26.00 -14.02 -3.86
C ALA A 75 25.47 -15.32 -3.22
N GLU A 76 25.95 -15.58 -2.02
CA GLU A 76 25.41 -16.62 -1.14
C GLU A 76 24.40 -16.00 -0.17
N LEU A 77 23.31 -16.71 0.08
CA LEU A 77 22.36 -16.35 1.11
C LEU A 77 22.78 -16.98 2.43
N GLN A 78 23.02 -16.15 3.43
CA GLN A 78 23.50 -16.58 4.75
C GLN A 78 22.68 -15.91 5.86
N GLU A 79 22.89 -16.37 7.10
CA GLU A 79 22.39 -15.66 8.27
C GLU A 79 22.87 -14.20 8.27
N LYS A 80 21.95 -13.27 8.54
CA LYS A 80 22.14 -11.83 8.36
C LYS A 80 23.35 -11.29 9.11
N GLN A 81 23.51 -11.68 10.38
CA GLN A 81 24.64 -11.23 11.19
C GLN A 81 25.98 -11.73 10.62
N LYS A 82 26.03 -13.00 10.23
CA LYS A 82 27.24 -13.59 9.62
C LYS A 82 27.58 -12.92 8.28
N ALA A 83 26.56 -12.62 7.45
CA ALA A 83 26.76 -11.91 6.19
C ALA A 83 27.33 -10.50 6.40
N LYS A 84 26.83 -9.77 7.42
CA LYS A 84 27.36 -8.46 7.80
C LYS A 84 28.81 -8.52 8.26
N GLU A 85 29.14 -9.45 9.15
CA GLU A 85 30.52 -9.66 9.61
C GLU A 85 31.47 -9.95 8.44
N GLN A 86 31.06 -10.82 7.51
CA GLN A 86 31.82 -11.14 6.31
C GLN A 86 31.98 -9.93 5.38
N TYR A 87 30.95 -9.07 5.27
CA TYR A 87 31.01 -7.82 4.51
C TYR A 87 32.03 -6.86 5.12
N ASP A 88 31.98 -6.63 6.43
CA ASP A 88 32.86 -5.72 7.15
C ASP A 88 34.31 -6.20 7.12
N ASP A 89 34.55 -7.51 7.24
CA ASP A 89 35.87 -8.12 7.14
C ASP A 89 36.44 -7.94 5.72
N ALA A 90 35.63 -8.12 4.68
CA ALA A 90 36.01 -7.88 3.30
C ALA A 90 36.38 -6.42 3.05
N LEU A 91 35.59 -5.47 3.51
CA LEU A 91 35.89 -4.04 3.40
C LEU A 91 37.18 -3.66 4.13
N SER A 92 37.37 -4.19 5.34
CA SER A 92 38.61 -3.97 6.15
C SER A 92 39.83 -4.50 5.49
N SER A 93 39.69 -5.58 4.69
CA SER A 93 40.76 -6.18 3.91
C SER A 93 40.95 -5.54 2.53
N GLY A 94 40.20 -4.49 2.20
CA GLY A 94 40.22 -3.82 0.89
C GLY A 94 39.64 -4.66 -0.24
N GLN A 95 38.86 -5.68 0.06
CA GLN A 95 38.14 -6.48 -0.94
C GLN A 95 36.81 -5.83 -1.33
N GLN A 96 36.43 -6.02 -2.58
CA GLN A 96 35.10 -5.63 -3.03
C GLN A 96 34.05 -6.60 -2.50
N ALA A 97 33.02 -6.07 -1.89
CA ALA A 97 31.93 -6.85 -1.32
C ALA A 97 30.57 -6.21 -1.56
N PHE A 98 29.55 -7.03 -1.65
CA PHE A 98 28.18 -6.63 -1.94
C PHE A 98 27.25 -7.29 -0.94
N LEU A 99 26.44 -6.50 -0.26
CA LEU A 99 25.48 -6.97 0.74
C LEU A 99 24.08 -6.48 0.39
N LEU A 100 23.11 -7.41 0.35
CA LEU A 100 21.70 -7.08 0.12
C LEU A 100 20.85 -7.68 1.24
N GLU A 101 20.16 -6.82 1.97
CA GLU A 101 19.40 -7.19 3.15
C GLU A 101 17.98 -6.58 3.15
N GLU A 102 17.04 -7.31 3.75
CA GLU A 102 15.67 -6.83 4.04
C GLU A 102 15.67 -6.06 5.36
N SER A 103 14.86 -4.99 5.44
CA SER A 103 14.65 -4.22 6.68
C SER A 103 14.01 -5.09 7.77
N GLU A 104 14.42 -4.87 9.03
CA GLU A 104 13.85 -5.58 10.18
C GLU A 104 12.43 -5.10 10.49
N GLU A 105 12.13 -3.83 10.22
CA GLU A 105 10.87 -3.19 10.60
C GLU A 105 9.82 -3.17 9.48
N SER A 106 10.27 -3.23 8.21
CA SER A 106 9.35 -3.17 7.06
C SER A 106 9.81 -4.12 5.96
N SER A 107 8.94 -5.03 5.56
CA SER A 107 9.27 -6.11 4.63
C SER A 107 9.30 -5.69 3.17
N ASP A 108 8.94 -4.46 2.86
CA ASP A 108 8.98 -3.87 1.53
C ASP A 108 10.18 -2.94 1.32
N VAL A 109 11.10 -2.85 2.28
CA VAL A 109 12.30 -2.02 2.19
C VAL A 109 13.56 -2.88 2.21
N PHE A 110 14.43 -2.65 1.24
CA PHE A 110 15.69 -3.34 1.08
C PHE A 110 16.85 -2.35 1.08
N ARG A 111 18.00 -2.82 1.57
CA ARG A 111 19.25 -2.07 1.58
C ARG A 111 20.31 -2.85 0.80
N LEU A 112 20.86 -2.19 -0.22
CA LEU A 112 22.00 -2.67 -1.01
C LEU A 112 23.23 -1.86 -0.64
N SER A 113 24.29 -2.53 -0.24
CA SER A 113 25.62 -1.95 -0.02
C SER A 113 26.62 -2.50 -1.05
N VAL A 114 27.24 -1.58 -1.80
CA VAL A 114 28.26 -1.84 -2.81
C VAL A 114 29.56 -1.31 -2.27
N GLY A 115 30.42 -2.18 -1.72
CA GLY A 115 31.58 -1.79 -0.96
C GLY A 115 32.91 -1.89 -1.72
N SER A 116 33.84 -1.03 -1.35
CA SER A 116 35.23 -0.96 -1.87
C SER A 116 35.31 -0.82 -3.39
N LEU A 117 34.43 0.01 -3.99
CA LEU A 117 34.49 0.27 -5.43
C LEU A 117 35.65 1.20 -5.77
N PRO A 118 36.69 0.72 -6.52
CA PRO A 118 37.88 1.54 -6.84
C PRO A 118 37.53 2.74 -7.73
N PRO A 119 38.39 3.77 -7.76
CA PRO A 119 38.26 4.90 -8.69
C PRO A 119 38.16 4.44 -10.15
N GLY A 120 37.17 4.99 -10.90
CA GLY A 120 36.97 4.73 -12.33
C GLY A 120 36.36 3.37 -12.66
N GLU A 121 36.04 2.54 -11.66
CA GLU A 121 35.49 1.21 -11.90
C GLU A 121 33.97 1.24 -12.09
N LYS A 122 33.47 0.33 -12.96
CA LYS A 122 32.07 0.09 -13.24
C LYS A 122 31.64 -1.27 -12.75
N VAL A 123 30.51 -1.33 -12.06
CA VAL A 123 29.92 -2.56 -11.55
C VAL A 123 28.46 -2.63 -11.93
N SER A 124 28.03 -3.80 -12.40
CA SER A 124 26.61 -4.11 -12.62
C SER A 124 26.16 -5.08 -11.53
N VAL A 125 25.16 -4.68 -10.77
CA VAL A 125 24.56 -5.49 -9.72
C VAL A 125 23.19 -5.95 -10.18
N THR A 126 22.96 -7.27 -10.19
CA THR A 126 21.68 -7.86 -10.62
C THR A 126 21.00 -8.53 -9.44
N LEU A 127 19.75 -8.17 -9.21
CA LEU A 127 18.87 -8.83 -8.26
C LEU A 127 17.64 -9.39 -8.99
N THR A 128 17.17 -10.57 -8.56
CA THR A 128 15.97 -11.18 -9.14
C THR A 128 15.01 -11.57 -8.03
N TYR A 129 13.75 -11.20 -8.23
CA TYR A 129 12.66 -11.62 -7.36
C TYR A 129 11.49 -12.17 -8.17
N VAL A 130 10.62 -12.92 -7.50
CA VAL A 130 9.37 -13.41 -8.06
C VAL A 130 8.20 -12.83 -7.26
N THR A 131 7.11 -12.51 -7.95
CA THR A 131 5.92 -11.93 -7.34
C THR A 131 4.66 -12.47 -8.01
N GLU A 132 3.54 -12.37 -7.30
CA GLU A 132 2.21 -12.66 -7.83
C GLU A 132 1.61 -11.39 -8.42
N LEU A 133 0.88 -11.52 -9.54
CA LEU A 133 0.10 -10.42 -10.08
C LEU A 133 -1.24 -10.30 -9.35
N GLU A 134 -1.64 -9.08 -9.04
CA GLU A 134 -2.95 -8.82 -8.45
C GLU A 134 -4.04 -8.87 -9.52
N VAL A 135 -5.19 -9.44 -9.18
CA VAL A 135 -6.35 -9.45 -10.06
C VAL A 135 -7.24 -8.28 -9.67
N GLN A 136 -7.48 -7.38 -10.62
CA GLN A 136 -8.34 -6.21 -10.43
C GLN A 136 -9.81 -6.55 -10.70
N ALA A 137 -10.72 -5.68 -10.26
CA ALA A 137 -12.16 -5.88 -10.41
C ALA A 137 -12.62 -5.97 -11.88
N ASP A 138 -11.90 -5.32 -12.79
CA ASP A 138 -12.13 -5.29 -14.23
C ASP A 138 -11.42 -6.42 -15.01
N GLU A 139 -11.01 -7.48 -14.30
CA GLU A 139 -10.28 -8.64 -14.83
C GLU A 139 -8.83 -8.37 -15.27
N ALA A 140 -8.30 -7.17 -15.07
CA ALA A 140 -6.89 -6.90 -15.32
C ALA A 140 -5.99 -7.64 -14.33
N LEU A 141 -4.84 -8.09 -14.81
CA LEU A 141 -3.72 -8.49 -13.96
C LEU A 141 -2.78 -7.31 -13.78
N ARG A 142 -2.64 -6.85 -12.54
CA ARG A 142 -1.79 -5.72 -12.17
C ARG A 142 -0.42 -6.20 -11.74
N PHE A 143 0.60 -5.67 -12.39
CA PHE A 143 1.99 -5.67 -11.95
C PHE A 143 2.38 -4.27 -11.51
N CYS A 144 3.04 -4.14 -10.36
CA CYS A 144 3.59 -2.87 -9.87
C CYS A 144 5.10 -3.00 -9.70
N LEU A 145 5.85 -2.07 -10.28
CA LEU A 145 7.26 -1.86 -9.98
C LEU A 145 7.38 -0.64 -9.07
N PRO A 146 7.63 -0.81 -7.76
CA PRO A 146 7.86 0.31 -6.87
C PRO A 146 9.10 1.10 -7.31
N ALA A 147 8.93 2.38 -7.62
CA ALA A 147 9.98 3.28 -8.07
C ALA A 147 10.15 4.49 -7.15
N VAL A 148 9.23 4.69 -6.22
CA VAL A 148 9.21 5.81 -5.26
C VAL A 148 9.25 5.26 -3.84
N LEU A 149 10.05 5.87 -2.99
CA LEU A 149 10.08 5.61 -1.54
C LEU A 149 9.92 6.92 -0.81
N ASN A 150 8.71 7.22 -0.38
CA ASN A 150 8.43 8.42 0.38
C ASN A 150 9.06 8.37 1.78
N PRO A 151 9.37 9.53 2.40
CA PRO A 151 9.83 9.59 3.78
C PRO A 151 8.82 8.94 4.71
N ARG A 152 9.27 7.97 5.53
CA ARG A 152 8.41 7.24 6.46
C ARG A 152 8.52 7.81 7.86
N TYR A 153 7.41 7.92 8.52
CA TYR A 153 7.35 8.31 9.92
C TYR A 153 7.98 7.22 10.79
N ALA A 154 8.91 7.61 11.65
CA ALA A 154 9.58 6.74 12.62
C ALA A 154 9.13 7.11 14.03
N PRO A 155 8.30 6.30 14.72
CA PRO A 155 8.01 6.45 16.13
C PRO A 155 9.28 6.42 16.99
N ARG A 156 9.24 7.02 18.18
CA ARG A 156 10.43 7.12 19.06
C ARG A 156 11.02 5.77 19.46
N ASP A 157 10.20 4.76 19.51
CA ASP A 157 10.56 3.39 19.94
C ASP A 157 10.88 2.46 18.74
N THR A 158 10.94 3.00 17.52
CA THR A 158 11.35 2.24 16.35
C THR A 158 12.85 1.91 16.44
N GLY A 159 13.21 0.66 16.15
CA GLY A 159 14.58 0.16 16.12
C GLY A 159 15.48 0.94 15.15
N SER A 160 16.49 0.32 14.57
CA SER A 160 17.40 0.97 13.63
C SER A 160 16.69 1.29 12.30
N VAL A 161 16.31 2.56 12.12
CA VAL A 161 15.74 3.04 10.85
C VAL A 161 16.85 3.20 9.82
N PRO A 162 16.72 2.66 8.59
CA PRO A 162 17.70 2.87 7.53
C PRO A 162 17.86 4.37 7.21
N GLU A 163 19.12 4.82 7.07
CA GLU A 163 19.38 6.17 6.60
C GLU A 163 19.04 6.28 5.12
N VAL A 164 17.98 7.02 4.78
CA VAL A 164 17.52 7.25 3.42
C VAL A 164 17.80 8.68 3.01
N THR A 165 18.56 8.84 1.93
CA THR A 165 18.74 10.14 1.29
C THR A 165 17.65 10.28 0.23
N SER A 166 16.76 11.25 0.39
CA SER A 166 15.66 11.50 -0.54
C SER A 166 16.05 12.52 -1.61
N ALA A 167 15.53 12.36 -2.81
CA ALA A 167 15.60 13.34 -3.88
C ALA A 167 14.20 13.85 -4.21
N LEU A 168 14.13 15.11 -4.63
CA LEU A 168 12.92 15.69 -5.14
C LEU A 168 12.50 15.02 -6.45
N ASP A 169 11.20 15.06 -6.72
CA ASP A 169 10.61 14.55 -7.94
C ASP A 169 11.39 14.98 -9.21
N GLY A 170 11.70 13.99 -10.07
CA GLY A 170 12.43 14.22 -11.31
C GLY A 170 13.90 14.64 -11.17
N SER A 171 14.46 14.66 -9.95
CA SER A 171 15.82 15.12 -9.69
C SER A 171 16.85 14.01 -9.47
N VAL A 172 16.44 12.73 -9.55
CA VAL A 172 17.40 11.62 -9.41
C VAL A 172 18.33 11.53 -10.62
N PRO A 173 19.63 11.28 -10.38
CA PRO A 173 20.64 11.32 -11.41
C PRO A 173 20.85 9.99 -12.14
N TYR A 174 19.93 9.06 -12.05
CA TYR A 174 19.97 7.78 -12.74
C TYR A 174 18.69 7.56 -13.56
N THR A 175 18.74 6.65 -14.51
CA THR A 175 17.63 6.38 -15.45
C THR A 175 16.98 5.04 -15.15
N LEU A 176 15.69 4.90 -15.49
CA LEU A 176 14.94 3.66 -15.46
C LEU A 176 14.61 3.20 -16.86
N SER A 177 14.87 1.93 -17.15
CA SER A 177 14.33 1.22 -18.30
C SER A 177 13.59 -0.03 -17.84
N LEU A 178 12.45 -0.31 -18.47
CA LEU A 178 11.63 -1.48 -18.18
C LEU A 178 11.22 -2.16 -19.48
N SER A 179 11.40 -3.47 -19.53
CA SER A 179 10.85 -4.34 -20.58
C SER A 179 10.08 -5.48 -19.96
N VAL A 180 8.93 -5.82 -20.55
CA VAL A 180 8.02 -6.84 -20.03
C VAL A 180 7.68 -7.83 -21.13
N ASP A 181 7.97 -9.10 -20.88
CA ASP A 181 7.57 -10.23 -21.71
C ASP A 181 6.35 -10.90 -21.06
N LEU A 182 5.26 -10.94 -21.79
CA LEU A 182 3.99 -11.47 -21.33
C LEU A 182 3.70 -12.82 -22.00
N SER A 183 3.39 -13.83 -21.21
CA SER A 183 2.89 -15.13 -21.68
C SER A 183 1.62 -15.47 -20.89
N SER A 184 0.51 -15.66 -21.61
CA SER A 184 -0.81 -15.92 -21.04
C SER A 184 -1.45 -17.19 -21.62
N PRO A 185 -2.36 -17.85 -20.87
CA PRO A 185 -3.08 -19.02 -21.37
C PRO A 185 -4.11 -18.69 -22.46
N SER A 186 -4.52 -17.42 -22.56
CA SER A 186 -5.52 -16.90 -23.49
C SER A 186 -4.99 -15.66 -24.22
N PRO A 187 -5.57 -15.27 -25.36
CA PRO A 187 -5.12 -14.10 -26.10
C PRO A 187 -5.13 -12.82 -25.27
N ILE A 188 -4.01 -12.10 -25.26
CA ILE A 188 -3.86 -10.79 -24.63
C ILE A 188 -4.63 -9.76 -25.46
N SER A 189 -5.61 -9.10 -24.89
CA SER A 189 -6.44 -8.09 -25.56
C SER A 189 -5.78 -6.72 -25.57
N LYS A 190 -5.26 -6.27 -24.44
CA LYS A 190 -4.57 -4.99 -24.29
C LYS A 190 -3.61 -5.02 -23.10
N VAL A 191 -2.70 -4.05 -23.07
CA VAL A 191 -1.85 -3.72 -21.93
C VAL A 191 -1.93 -2.21 -21.71
N GLU A 192 -2.21 -1.81 -20.49
CA GLU A 192 -2.31 -0.41 -20.06
C GLU A 192 -1.29 -0.10 -18.97
N SER A 193 -0.98 1.16 -18.75
CA SER A 193 -0.07 1.62 -17.72
C SER A 193 -0.36 3.06 -17.34
N ASN A 194 -0.06 3.41 -16.08
CA ASN A 194 -0.01 4.79 -15.62
C ASN A 194 1.18 5.58 -16.20
N CYS A 195 2.10 4.90 -16.88
CA CYS A 195 3.29 5.47 -17.53
C CYS A 195 3.24 5.28 -19.05
N PRO A 196 3.85 6.19 -19.83
CA PRO A 196 3.90 6.03 -21.29
C PRO A 196 4.62 4.75 -21.71
N LEU A 197 3.95 3.91 -22.50
CA LEU A 197 4.50 2.67 -23.05
C LEU A 197 4.86 2.82 -24.54
N GLN A 198 5.82 2.01 -24.96
CA GLN A 198 6.03 1.74 -26.38
C GLN A 198 4.91 0.82 -26.91
N PRO A 199 4.66 0.81 -28.23
CA PRO A 199 3.61 -0.05 -28.79
C PRO A 199 3.76 -1.51 -28.45
N LEU A 200 2.66 -2.15 -28.01
CA LEU A 200 2.60 -3.58 -27.72
C LEU A 200 2.92 -4.40 -28.97
N LYS A 201 3.85 -5.35 -28.86
CA LYS A 201 4.26 -6.24 -29.94
C LYS A 201 3.88 -7.68 -29.61
N TYR A 202 2.98 -8.27 -30.41
CA TYR A 202 2.68 -9.69 -30.30
C TYR A 202 3.78 -10.53 -30.93
N LEU A 203 4.17 -11.60 -30.25
CA LEU A 203 5.24 -12.50 -30.67
C LEU A 203 4.71 -13.75 -31.41
N ASN A 204 3.41 -14.04 -31.27
CA ASN A 204 2.75 -15.15 -31.96
C ASN A 204 1.39 -14.74 -32.54
N THR A 205 0.85 -15.58 -33.43
CA THR A 205 -0.43 -15.37 -34.11
C THR A 205 -1.63 -15.50 -33.19
N GLU A 206 -1.52 -16.34 -32.17
CA GLU A 206 -2.53 -16.60 -31.13
C GLU A 206 -2.65 -15.45 -30.12
N LYS A 207 -1.73 -14.46 -30.20
CA LYS A 207 -1.64 -13.32 -29.26
C LYS A 207 -1.52 -13.73 -27.79
N THR A 208 -1.01 -14.91 -27.51
CA THR A 208 -0.75 -15.38 -26.15
C THR A 208 0.63 -14.97 -25.64
N GLN A 209 1.49 -14.44 -26.53
CA GLN A 209 2.80 -13.92 -26.21
C GLN A 209 2.97 -12.52 -26.77
N ALA A 210 3.41 -11.59 -25.91
CA ALA A 210 3.63 -10.21 -26.27
C ALA A 210 4.79 -9.60 -25.50
N THR A 211 5.39 -8.53 -26.01
CA THR A 211 6.38 -7.72 -25.33
C THR A 211 6.01 -6.25 -25.38
N VAL A 212 6.26 -5.56 -24.28
CA VAL A 212 6.05 -4.11 -24.15
C VAL A 212 7.18 -3.50 -23.33
N SER A 213 7.53 -2.25 -23.62
CA SER A 213 8.57 -1.53 -22.87
C SER A 213 8.10 -0.16 -22.45
N LEU A 214 8.64 0.32 -21.34
CA LEU A 214 8.46 1.69 -20.89
C LEU A 214 9.10 2.66 -21.91
N SER A 215 8.43 3.77 -22.19
CA SER A 215 9.02 4.84 -22.98
C SER A 215 10.18 5.50 -22.20
N PRO A 216 11.26 5.91 -22.87
CA PRO A 216 12.37 6.58 -22.19
C PRO A 216 11.95 7.87 -21.49
N GLY A 217 12.61 8.19 -20.37
CA GLY A 217 12.43 9.47 -19.67
C GLY A 217 11.47 9.40 -18.49
N HIS A 218 11.33 8.24 -17.85
CA HIS A 218 10.61 8.11 -16.57
C HIS A 218 11.24 9.04 -15.53
N LYS A 219 10.41 9.82 -14.85
CA LYS A 219 10.86 10.89 -13.94
C LYS A 219 11.01 10.42 -12.48
N PHE A 220 10.70 9.17 -12.18
CA PHE A 220 10.62 8.67 -10.81
C PHE A 220 9.65 9.46 -9.92
N ASP A 221 8.57 9.92 -10.51
CA ASP A 221 7.49 10.66 -9.86
C ASP A 221 6.35 9.75 -9.43
N ARG A 222 6.38 8.51 -9.83
CA ARG A 222 5.37 7.48 -9.54
C ARG A 222 5.94 6.08 -9.69
N ASP A 223 5.24 5.09 -9.12
CA ASP A 223 5.48 3.69 -9.39
C ASP A 223 5.05 3.34 -10.81
N VAL A 224 5.67 2.32 -11.42
CA VAL A 224 5.26 1.86 -12.77
C VAL A 224 4.26 0.73 -12.61
N GLU A 225 3.02 0.98 -12.98
CA GLU A 225 1.94 -0.02 -13.01
C GLU A 225 1.68 -0.50 -14.42
N LEU A 226 1.45 -1.81 -14.55
CA LEU A 226 1.04 -2.45 -15.80
C LEU A 226 -0.22 -3.27 -15.55
N LEU A 227 -1.23 -3.07 -16.38
CA LEU A 227 -2.49 -3.80 -16.39
C LEU A 227 -2.53 -4.64 -17.67
N ALA A 228 -2.47 -5.95 -17.51
CA ALA A 228 -2.57 -6.90 -18.62
C ALA A 228 -3.95 -7.55 -18.65
N TYR A 229 -4.61 -7.49 -19.79
CA TYR A 229 -5.97 -8.04 -19.97
C TYR A 229 -5.96 -9.23 -20.91
N TYR A 230 -6.49 -10.36 -20.43
CA TYR A 230 -6.77 -11.54 -21.22
C TYR A 230 -8.01 -12.28 -20.69
N SER A 231 -8.72 -13.00 -21.54
CA SER A 231 -9.94 -13.69 -21.14
C SER A 231 -9.64 -14.84 -20.17
N GLY A 232 -10.49 -14.96 -19.14
CA GLY A 232 -10.40 -16.03 -18.15
C GLY A 232 -9.39 -15.79 -17.03
N ALA A 233 -8.98 -14.56 -16.80
CA ALA A 233 -8.09 -14.21 -15.66
C ALA A 233 -8.71 -14.57 -14.29
N HIS A 234 -10.03 -14.55 -14.17
CA HIS A 234 -10.80 -14.90 -12.96
C HIS A 234 -11.24 -16.38 -12.89
N GLN A 235 -10.62 -17.25 -13.67
CA GLN A 235 -10.96 -18.69 -13.60
C GLN A 235 -10.05 -19.41 -12.60
N PRO A 236 -10.61 -20.40 -11.84
CA PRO A 236 -9.80 -21.25 -10.99
C PRO A 236 -8.71 -21.96 -11.80
N THR A 237 -7.47 -21.89 -11.31
CA THR A 237 -6.31 -22.50 -11.97
C THR A 237 -5.44 -23.26 -10.98
N ALA A 238 -4.76 -24.29 -11.47
CA ALA A 238 -3.76 -25.02 -10.72
C ALA A 238 -2.48 -25.12 -11.57
N ILE A 239 -1.36 -24.72 -10.99
CA ILE A 239 -0.05 -24.82 -11.62
C ILE A 239 0.82 -25.73 -10.74
N VAL A 240 1.36 -26.79 -11.35
CA VAL A 240 2.27 -27.73 -10.68
C VAL A 240 3.67 -27.52 -11.23
N GLU A 241 4.60 -27.19 -10.34
CA GLU A 241 6.01 -27.01 -10.66
C GLU A 241 6.84 -28.14 -10.03
N MET A 242 7.71 -28.77 -10.82
CA MET A 242 8.56 -29.83 -10.33
C MET A 242 9.76 -29.29 -9.54
N GLY A 243 10.16 -30.03 -8.51
CA GLY A 243 11.37 -29.71 -7.74
C GLY A 243 12.64 -29.88 -8.54
N GLN A 244 13.74 -29.38 -8.01
CA GLN A 244 15.08 -29.52 -8.61
C GLN A 244 15.53 -30.98 -8.54
N PRO A 245 16.02 -31.57 -9.64
CA PRO A 245 16.48 -32.97 -9.66
C PRO A 245 17.61 -33.26 -8.68
N ASN A 246 18.44 -32.25 -8.39
CA ASN A 246 19.62 -32.39 -7.51
C ASN A 246 19.31 -32.07 -6.04
N ALA A 247 18.12 -31.57 -5.74
CA ALA A 247 17.73 -31.28 -4.37
C ALA A 247 17.26 -32.55 -3.64
N LYS A 248 17.38 -32.54 -2.31
CA LYS A 248 16.98 -33.68 -1.48
C LYS A 248 15.48 -33.93 -1.58
N SER A 249 15.08 -35.15 -1.92
CA SER A 249 13.68 -35.57 -1.85
C SER A 249 13.13 -35.39 -0.42
N GLY A 250 11.89 -34.91 -0.30
CA GLY A 250 11.27 -34.51 0.96
C GLY A 250 11.57 -33.07 1.38
N SER A 251 12.49 -32.38 0.67
CA SER A 251 12.69 -30.94 0.86
C SER A 251 11.75 -30.12 -0.04
N LEU A 252 11.49 -28.88 0.34
CA LEU A 252 10.65 -27.99 -0.45
C LEU A 252 11.13 -27.84 -1.89
N MET A 253 12.45 -27.73 -2.11
CA MET A 253 13.01 -27.56 -3.45
C MET A 253 13.19 -28.88 -4.23
N GLY A 254 13.02 -30.05 -3.57
CA GLY A 254 13.19 -31.36 -4.21
C GLY A 254 11.88 -32.03 -4.62
N ASP A 255 10.78 -31.64 -4.03
CA ASP A 255 9.44 -32.20 -4.32
C ASP A 255 8.60 -31.21 -5.15
N PRO A 256 7.57 -31.69 -5.88
CA PRO A 256 6.66 -30.81 -6.59
C PRO A 256 5.90 -29.86 -5.67
N VAL A 257 5.69 -28.63 -6.12
CA VAL A 257 4.85 -27.62 -5.47
C VAL A 257 3.69 -27.27 -6.39
N VAL A 258 2.50 -27.20 -5.82
CA VAL A 258 1.29 -26.75 -6.50
C VAL A 258 0.86 -25.38 -5.99
N MET A 259 0.54 -24.48 -6.93
CA MET A 259 -0.15 -23.23 -6.68
C MET A 259 -1.59 -23.36 -7.19
N LEU A 260 -2.55 -23.10 -6.31
CA LEU A 260 -3.97 -23.08 -6.64
C LEU A 260 -4.49 -21.66 -6.53
N SER A 261 -5.15 -21.21 -7.59
CA SER A 261 -5.90 -19.96 -7.66
C SER A 261 -7.37 -20.28 -7.61
N LEU A 262 -8.07 -19.87 -6.56
CA LEU A 262 -9.47 -20.18 -6.31
C LEU A 262 -10.30 -18.90 -6.33
N TYR A 263 -11.46 -18.94 -6.96
CA TYR A 263 -12.43 -17.85 -6.97
C TYR A 263 -13.75 -18.39 -6.39
N PRO A 264 -14.09 -18.00 -5.13
CA PRO A 264 -15.35 -18.45 -4.52
C PRO A 264 -16.56 -17.86 -5.25
N GLU A 265 -17.51 -18.70 -5.57
CA GLU A 265 -18.82 -18.29 -6.12
C GLU A 265 -19.87 -18.44 -5.03
N PHE A 266 -20.59 -17.37 -4.73
CA PHE A 266 -21.67 -17.39 -3.75
C PHE A 266 -23.02 -17.57 -4.46
N PRO A 267 -23.98 -18.29 -3.85
CA PRO A 267 -25.31 -18.42 -4.42
C PRO A 267 -25.99 -17.05 -4.58
N ALA A 268 -26.67 -16.82 -5.72
CA ALA A 268 -27.33 -15.56 -6.03
C ALA A 268 -28.33 -15.09 -4.96
N ALA A 269 -29.00 -16.03 -4.26
CA ALA A 269 -29.88 -15.72 -3.16
C ALA A 269 -29.19 -15.06 -1.96
N VAL A 270 -27.90 -15.29 -1.78
CA VAL A 270 -27.12 -14.69 -0.69
C VAL A 270 -26.60 -13.32 -1.09
N THR A 271 -26.19 -13.16 -2.33
CA THR A 271 -25.70 -11.86 -2.85
C THR A 271 -26.78 -10.80 -2.95
N SER A 272 -28.05 -11.20 -3.11
CA SER A 272 -29.20 -10.31 -3.10
C SER A 272 -29.67 -9.93 -1.68
N SER A 273 -29.23 -10.61 -0.63
CA SER A 273 -29.56 -10.30 0.78
C SER A 273 -28.45 -9.54 1.50
N LEU A 274 -27.91 -8.49 0.88
CA LEU A 274 -26.90 -7.60 1.48
C LEU A 274 -27.49 -6.79 2.64
N ALA A 275 -27.64 -7.41 3.79
CA ALA A 275 -28.14 -6.74 4.98
C ALA A 275 -27.48 -7.30 6.25
N SER A 276 -26.14 -7.30 6.29
CA SER A 276 -25.50 -7.47 7.59
C SER A 276 -25.38 -6.12 8.27
N CYS A 277 -26.17 -5.90 9.33
CA CYS A 277 -25.94 -4.81 10.25
C CYS A 277 -24.59 -5.03 10.92
N GLY A 278 -23.70 -4.03 10.87
CA GLY A 278 -22.37 -4.10 11.44
C GLY A 278 -21.98 -2.81 12.14
N GLU A 279 -20.85 -2.83 12.83
CA GLU A 279 -20.18 -1.64 13.34
C GLU A 279 -19.11 -1.22 12.31
N PHE A 280 -19.29 -0.07 11.66
CA PHE A 280 -18.37 0.46 10.64
C PHE A 280 -17.50 1.55 11.23
N LEU A 281 -16.20 1.29 11.30
CA LEU A 281 -15.21 2.24 11.81
C LEU A 281 -14.33 2.73 10.65
N PHE A 282 -14.24 4.04 10.51
CA PHE A 282 -13.42 4.67 9.48
C PHE A 282 -12.23 5.35 10.17
N LEU A 283 -11.03 4.86 9.91
CA LEU A 283 -9.78 5.41 10.41
C LEU A 283 -9.07 6.14 9.28
N VAL A 284 -8.97 7.46 9.39
CA VAL A 284 -8.49 8.34 8.31
C VAL A 284 -7.20 9.00 8.73
N ASP A 285 -6.19 8.83 7.91
CA ASP A 285 -4.93 9.53 8.03
C ASP A 285 -5.13 11.03 7.79
N ARG A 286 -4.67 11.83 8.75
CA ARG A 286 -4.65 13.29 8.70
C ARG A 286 -3.25 13.83 8.94
N SER A 287 -2.23 13.01 8.63
CA SER A 287 -0.84 13.44 8.63
C SER A 287 -0.57 14.46 7.52
N GLY A 288 0.56 15.16 7.62
CA GLY A 288 0.93 16.18 6.64
C GLY A 288 1.09 15.66 5.22
N SER A 289 1.41 14.37 5.03
CA SER A 289 1.51 13.73 3.71
C SER A 289 0.16 13.65 2.98
N MET A 290 -0.96 13.66 3.70
CA MET A 290 -2.30 13.66 3.13
C MET A 290 -2.70 15.02 2.49
N GLU A 291 -1.92 16.09 2.68
CA GLU A 291 -2.04 17.35 1.89
C GLU A 291 -1.42 17.24 0.49
N CYS A 292 -0.67 16.15 0.21
CA CYS A 292 -0.15 15.91 -1.13
C CYS A 292 -1.29 15.64 -2.12
N ASN A 293 -1.03 15.95 -3.39
CA ASN A 293 -1.93 15.54 -4.47
C ASN A 293 -1.90 14.02 -4.64
N MET A 294 -2.99 13.47 -5.19
CA MET A 294 -3.08 12.05 -5.55
C MET A 294 -2.01 11.65 -6.58
N HIS A 295 -1.73 12.55 -7.52
CA HIS A 295 -0.72 12.41 -8.58
C HIS A 295 -0.19 13.79 -8.99
N ASN A 296 0.87 13.81 -9.81
CA ASN A 296 1.60 15.04 -10.15
C ASN A 296 1.01 15.87 -11.32
N ASP A 297 -0.16 15.53 -11.84
CA ASP A 297 -0.80 16.27 -12.93
C ASP A 297 -1.44 17.56 -12.41
N GLN A 298 -1.53 18.59 -13.27
CA GLN A 298 -2.15 19.85 -12.88
C GLN A 298 -3.64 19.67 -12.55
N GLY A 299 -4.04 20.15 -11.38
CA GLY A 299 -5.42 20.07 -10.92
C GLY A 299 -5.76 18.74 -10.22
N ALA A 300 -4.77 17.89 -9.93
CA ALA A 300 -4.98 16.69 -9.11
C ALA A 300 -5.55 17.04 -7.73
N GLN A 301 -6.52 16.24 -7.30
CA GLN A 301 -7.14 16.35 -5.98
C GLN A 301 -6.13 15.99 -4.88
N MET A 302 -6.22 16.62 -3.72
CA MET A 302 -5.43 16.22 -2.55
C MET A 302 -5.91 14.87 -2.01
N ARG A 303 -5.00 14.08 -1.44
CA ARG A 303 -5.32 12.79 -0.81
C ARG A 303 -6.41 12.92 0.25
N ILE A 304 -6.33 13.95 1.10
CA ILE A 304 -7.36 14.19 2.12
C ILE A 304 -8.72 14.53 1.53
N ASP A 305 -8.79 15.26 0.41
CA ASP A 305 -10.06 15.59 -0.22
C ASP A 305 -10.68 14.38 -0.91
N SER A 306 -9.86 13.52 -1.54
CA SER A 306 -10.31 12.22 -2.07
C SER A 306 -10.86 11.31 -0.95
N ALA A 307 -10.21 11.29 0.21
CA ALA A 307 -10.70 10.56 1.39
C ALA A 307 -12.03 11.12 1.92
N LYS A 308 -12.22 12.45 1.90
CA LYS A 308 -13.50 13.11 2.31
C LYS A 308 -14.66 12.75 1.38
N ASP A 309 -14.44 12.78 0.06
CA ASP A 309 -15.44 12.38 -0.93
C ASP A 309 -15.83 10.90 -0.77
N THR A 310 -14.84 10.07 -0.49
CA THR A 310 -15.05 8.64 -0.22
C THR A 310 -15.84 8.41 1.07
N LEU A 311 -15.55 9.13 2.13
CA LEU A 311 -16.32 9.05 3.38
C LEU A 311 -17.77 9.50 3.19
N LEU A 312 -18.00 10.54 2.38
CA LEU A 312 -19.36 10.96 2.01
C LEU A 312 -20.12 9.79 1.36
N LEU A 313 -19.50 9.15 0.37
CA LEU A 313 -20.09 8.02 -0.35
C LEU A 313 -20.36 6.83 0.57
N LEU A 314 -19.40 6.47 1.41
CA LEU A 314 -19.54 5.38 2.39
C LEU A 314 -20.70 5.66 3.36
N LEU A 315 -20.74 6.85 3.98
CA LEU A 315 -21.81 7.22 4.91
C LEU A 315 -23.19 7.19 4.26
N LYS A 316 -23.30 7.65 2.99
CA LYS A 316 -24.54 7.58 2.23
C LYS A 316 -24.95 6.16 1.84
N SER A 317 -23.99 5.24 1.79
CA SER A 317 -24.19 3.83 1.40
C SER A 317 -24.50 2.90 2.57
N LEU A 318 -24.25 3.30 3.82
CA LEU A 318 -24.54 2.47 4.99
C LEU A 318 -26.04 2.15 5.12
N PRO A 319 -26.40 0.89 5.41
CA PRO A 319 -27.79 0.51 5.67
C PRO A 319 -28.27 1.01 7.05
N ILE A 320 -29.57 1.18 7.20
CA ILE A 320 -30.19 1.47 8.49
C ILE A 320 -30.00 0.28 9.44
N GLY A 321 -29.77 0.55 10.73
CA GLY A 321 -29.50 -0.45 11.75
C GLY A 321 -28.02 -0.76 11.94
N CYS A 322 -27.12 -0.14 11.18
CA CYS A 322 -25.69 -0.18 11.43
C CYS A 322 -25.27 0.84 12.49
N PHE A 323 -24.10 0.60 13.09
CA PHE A 323 -23.39 1.55 13.95
C PHE A 323 -22.15 2.05 13.22
N PHE A 324 -21.71 3.26 13.50
CA PHE A 324 -20.50 3.79 12.90
C PHE A 324 -19.77 4.79 13.79
N ASN A 325 -18.47 4.97 13.53
CA ASN A 325 -17.67 6.08 14.02
C ASN A 325 -16.56 6.43 13.01
N ILE A 326 -16.01 7.63 13.11
CA ILE A 326 -14.88 8.10 12.31
C ILE A 326 -13.78 8.56 13.25
N TYR A 327 -12.56 8.11 12.98
CA TYR A 327 -11.36 8.46 13.71
C TYR A 327 -10.38 9.14 12.74
N GLY A 328 -9.83 10.28 13.17
CA GLY A 328 -8.72 10.93 12.48
C GLY A 328 -7.41 10.64 13.22
N PHE A 329 -6.30 10.43 12.53
CA PHE A 329 -5.02 10.23 13.17
C PHE A 329 -3.87 10.94 12.47
N GLY A 330 -2.83 11.23 13.25
CA GLY A 330 -1.56 11.83 12.86
C GLY A 330 -0.58 11.62 14.00
N SER A 331 0.08 12.66 14.52
CA SER A 331 0.84 12.59 15.79
C SER A 331 -0.05 12.35 17.01
N THR A 332 -1.34 12.65 16.88
CA THR A 332 -2.41 12.38 17.85
C THR A 332 -3.58 11.77 17.11
N HIS A 333 -4.64 11.42 17.82
CA HIS A 333 -5.87 10.97 17.19
C HIS A 333 -7.09 11.60 17.85
N ASP A 334 -8.15 11.72 17.07
CA ASP A 334 -9.46 12.17 17.53
C ASP A 334 -10.57 11.21 17.06
N SER A 335 -11.76 11.37 17.58
CA SER A 335 -12.92 10.63 17.14
C SER A 335 -14.13 11.56 16.97
N PHE A 336 -14.99 11.27 16.00
CA PHE A 336 -16.16 12.09 15.74
C PHE A 336 -17.20 11.95 16.84
N PHE A 337 -17.31 10.75 17.39
CA PHE A 337 -18.21 10.45 18.51
C PHE A 337 -17.41 9.74 19.62
N PRO A 338 -17.77 9.91 20.91
CA PRO A 338 -17.09 9.23 22.01
C PRO A 338 -17.17 7.69 21.93
N LYS A 339 -18.16 7.15 21.24
CA LYS A 339 -18.36 5.72 20.92
C LYS A 339 -19.13 5.62 19.61
N SER A 340 -19.18 4.45 19.00
CA SER A 340 -19.98 4.19 17.81
C SER A 340 -21.46 4.54 18.07
N VAL A 341 -22.07 5.24 17.11
CA VAL A 341 -23.46 5.69 17.15
C VAL A 341 -24.28 4.95 16.10
N GLU A 342 -25.58 4.78 16.37
CA GLU A 342 -26.50 4.21 15.40
C GLU A 342 -26.61 5.11 14.16
N TYR A 343 -26.64 4.51 12.99
CA TYR A 343 -26.80 5.22 11.72
C TYR A 343 -28.22 5.76 11.58
N SER A 344 -28.33 7.06 11.60
CA SER A 344 -29.58 7.82 11.48
C SER A 344 -29.34 9.10 10.67
N GLN A 345 -30.42 9.80 10.27
CA GLN A 345 -30.27 11.08 9.58
C GLN A 345 -29.42 12.06 10.40
N ALA A 346 -29.74 12.21 11.69
CA ALA A 346 -29.07 13.17 12.56
C ALA A 346 -27.57 12.85 12.76
N THR A 347 -27.23 11.57 12.99
CA THR A 347 -25.82 11.16 13.18
C THR A 347 -25.02 11.23 11.88
N MET A 348 -25.66 10.91 10.75
CA MET A 348 -25.06 11.04 9.42
C MET A 348 -24.77 12.53 9.10
N ASP A 349 -25.73 13.43 9.33
CA ASP A 349 -25.56 14.86 9.04
C ASP A 349 -24.46 15.47 9.90
N GLN A 350 -24.40 15.13 11.20
CA GLN A 350 -23.30 15.53 12.09
C GLN A 350 -21.94 15.05 11.61
N ALA A 351 -21.86 13.78 11.15
CA ALA A 351 -20.61 13.21 10.64
C ALA A 351 -20.19 13.93 9.34
N LEU A 352 -21.11 14.16 8.42
CA LEU A 352 -20.82 14.84 7.15
C LEU A 352 -20.35 16.28 7.34
N GLU A 353 -20.91 17.01 8.32
CA GLU A 353 -20.44 18.34 8.68
C GLU A 353 -18.97 18.31 9.12
N LYS A 354 -18.61 17.36 9.99
CA LYS A 354 -17.23 17.19 10.45
C LYS A 354 -16.31 16.73 9.33
N VAL A 355 -16.73 15.82 8.43
CA VAL A 355 -15.96 15.39 7.26
C VAL A 355 -15.63 16.57 6.34
N ARG A 356 -16.58 17.45 6.07
CA ARG A 356 -16.35 18.66 5.25
C ARG A 356 -15.25 19.55 5.83
N GLY A 357 -15.22 19.68 7.17
CA GLY A 357 -14.23 20.47 7.90
C GLY A 357 -12.87 19.76 8.12
N MET A 358 -12.73 18.50 7.75
CA MET A 358 -11.54 17.71 8.00
C MET A 358 -10.34 18.20 7.15
N LYS A 359 -9.17 18.28 7.79
CA LYS A 359 -7.90 18.69 7.17
C LYS A 359 -6.79 17.72 7.56
N ALA A 360 -5.72 17.70 6.80
CA ALA A 360 -4.49 16.97 7.12
C ALA A 360 -3.61 17.79 8.07
N ASP A 361 -4.06 17.99 9.29
CA ASP A 361 -3.49 18.94 10.29
C ASP A 361 -3.01 18.27 11.58
N LEU A 362 -2.93 16.93 11.63
CA LEU A 362 -2.50 16.19 12.81
C LEU A 362 -1.01 15.80 12.82
N GLY A 363 -0.23 16.23 11.85
CA GLY A 363 1.24 16.11 11.84
C GLY A 363 1.77 14.78 11.35
N GLY A 364 2.41 13.97 12.22
CA GLY A 364 3.00 12.67 11.87
C GLY A 364 1.99 11.54 11.71
N THR A 365 2.45 10.28 11.58
CA THR A 365 1.60 9.12 11.23
C THR A 365 1.66 8.04 12.31
N GLU A 366 1.11 8.31 13.51
CA GLU A 366 1.06 7.38 14.65
C GLU A 366 -0.15 6.46 14.58
N ILE A 367 -0.16 5.50 13.65
CA ILE A 367 -1.32 4.61 13.42
C ILE A 367 -1.58 3.61 14.57
N LEU A 368 -0.56 3.25 15.36
CA LEU A 368 -0.72 2.34 16.50
C LEU A 368 -1.64 2.88 17.59
N LEU A 369 -1.59 4.18 17.86
CA LEU A 369 -2.36 4.79 18.95
C LEU A 369 -3.88 4.69 18.72
N PRO A 370 -4.43 5.11 17.56
CA PRO A 370 -5.85 4.96 17.29
C PRO A 370 -6.28 3.49 17.18
N LEU A 371 -5.46 2.59 16.64
CA LEU A 371 -5.76 1.17 16.60
C LEU A 371 -5.87 0.58 18.02
N LYS A 372 -4.92 0.88 18.92
CA LYS A 372 -5.01 0.49 20.34
C LYS A 372 -6.29 1.03 20.99
N HIS A 373 -6.64 2.28 20.71
CA HIS A 373 -7.87 2.88 21.22
C HIS A 373 -9.11 2.14 20.69
N ILE A 374 -9.20 1.89 19.37
CA ILE A 374 -10.31 1.16 18.75
C ILE A 374 -10.46 -0.25 19.33
N TYR A 375 -9.36 -0.99 19.47
CA TYR A 375 -9.38 -2.35 19.99
C TYR A 375 -9.65 -2.43 21.50
N SER A 376 -9.40 -1.35 22.24
CA SER A 376 -9.80 -1.26 23.66
C SER A 376 -11.31 -1.09 23.87
N GLN A 377 -12.05 -0.67 22.82
CA GLN A 377 -13.50 -0.50 22.89
C GLN A 377 -14.20 -1.86 22.77
N PRO A 378 -15.21 -2.15 23.62
CA PRO A 378 -15.96 -3.40 23.53
C PRO A 378 -16.68 -3.50 22.18
N CYS A 379 -16.69 -4.70 21.58
CA CYS A 379 -17.47 -4.97 20.38
C CYS A 379 -18.96 -4.92 20.69
N LEU A 380 -19.74 -4.38 19.76
CA LEU A 380 -21.19 -4.36 19.88
C LEU A 380 -21.75 -5.76 19.62
N PRO A 381 -22.62 -6.30 20.50
CA PRO A 381 -23.25 -7.60 20.26
C PRO A 381 -23.99 -7.61 18.91
N GLU A 382 -23.87 -8.73 18.18
CA GLU A 382 -24.52 -8.96 16.87
C GLU A 382 -24.14 -7.97 15.75
N HIS A 383 -23.21 -7.04 16.00
CA HIS A 383 -22.71 -6.09 15.02
C HIS A 383 -21.21 -6.31 14.78
N PRO A 384 -20.83 -7.19 13.84
CA PRO A 384 -19.41 -7.45 13.56
C PRO A 384 -18.71 -6.16 13.12
N ARG A 385 -17.53 -5.93 13.68
CA ARG A 385 -16.75 -4.74 13.43
C ARG A 385 -16.10 -4.80 12.06
N GLN A 386 -16.25 -3.73 11.29
CA GLN A 386 -15.66 -3.53 9.97
C GLN A 386 -14.79 -2.28 10.03
N LEU A 387 -13.48 -2.44 10.01
CA LEU A 387 -12.52 -1.35 10.12
C LEU A 387 -11.99 -0.98 8.73
N PHE A 388 -12.22 0.26 8.30
CA PHE A 388 -11.74 0.83 7.05
C PHE A 388 -10.61 1.82 7.37
N ILE A 389 -9.42 1.58 6.85
CA ILE A 389 -8.23 2.39 7.11
C ILE A 389 -7.79 3.07 5.83
N PHE A 390 -7.75 4.41 5.86
CA PHE A 390 -7.29 5.25 4.76
C PHE A 390 -5.98 5.92 5.16
N THR A 391 -4.89 5.56 4.48
CA THR A 391 -3.56 6.10 4.77
C THR A 391 -2.67 6.01 3.54
N ASP A 392 -1.65 6.85 3.46
CA ASP A 392 -0.57 6.67 2.49
C ASP A 392 0.44 5.60 2.94
N GLY A 393 0.28 5.06 4.15
CA GLY A 393 1.03 3.92 4.65
C GLY A 393 2.53 4.18 4.91
N GLU A 394 2.92 5.41 5.18
CA GLU A 394 4.32 5.82 5.28
C GLU A 394 4.85 5.71 6.72
N VAL A 395 4.94 4.49 7.27
CA VAL A 395 5.48 4.22 8.62
C VAL A 395 6.60 3.19 8.62
N TRP A 396 7.59 3.34 9.51
CA TRP A 396 8.67 2.38 9.68
C TRP A 396 8.30 1.17 10.54
N ASN A 397 7.45 1.35 11.55
CA ASN A 397 7.05 0.30 12.49
C ASN A 397 5.90 -0.57 11.97
N THR A 398 5.96 -0.93 10.69
CA THR A 398 4.94 -1.72 9.99
C THR A 398 4.62 -3.02 10.73
N LYS A 399 5.64 -3.74 11.20
CA LYS A 399 5.45 -5.03 11.89
C LYS A 399 4.65 -4.90 13.19
N ASP A 400 4.90 -3.85 13.99
CA ASP A 400 4.13 -3.62 15.23
C ASP A 400 2.65 -3.40 14.94
N VAL A 401 2.34 -2.68 13.85
CA VAL A 401 0.96 -2.46 13.40
C VAL A 401 0.31 -3.79 13.02
N LEU A 402 1.00 -4.61 12.24
CA LEU A 402 0.49 -5.90 11.79
C LEU A 402 0.25 -6.87 12.95
N ASP A 403 1.16 -6.92 13.92
CA ASP A 403 1.03 -7.76 15.11
C ASP A 403 -0.17 -7.33 15.97
N LEU A 404 -0.41 -6.02 16.09
CA LEU A 404 -1.59 -5.49 16.78
C LEU A 404 -2.89 -5.86 16.05
N VAL A 405 -2.95 -5.72 14.72
CA VAL A 405 -4.11 -6.11 13.91
C VAL A 405 -4.38 -7.61 14.05
N LYS A 406 -3.33 -8.44 13.92
CA LYS A 406 -3.42 -9.90 14.04
C LYS A 406 -3.95 -10.35 15.40
N SER A 407 -3.46 -9.77 16.47
CA SER A 407 -3.91 -10.12 17.85
C SER A 407 -5.39 -9.81 18.09
N ASN A 408 -6.00 -8.98 17.26
CA ASN A 408 -7.42 -8.60 17.30
C ASN A 408 -8.27 -9.17 16.16
N ALA A 409 -7.70 -10.00 15.26
CA ALA A 409 -8.34 -10.49 14.04
C ALA A 409 -9.67 -11.23 14.22
N MET A 410 -9.91 -11.82 15.42
CA MET A 410 -11.15 -12.51 15.74
C MET A 410 -12.33 -11.56 16.00
N SER A 411 -12.07 -10.27 16.22
CA SER A 411 -13.07 -9.26 16.63
C SER A 411 -13.45 -8.30 15.51
N HIS A 412 -12.76 -8.31 14.38
CA HIS A 412 -12.99 -7.36 13.29
C HIS A 412 -12.53 -7.91 11.93
N ARG A 413 -12.95 -7.23 10.85
CA ARG A 413 -12.32 -7.32 9.53
C ARG A 413 -11.69 -5.96 9.19
N CYS A 414 -10.50 -5.98 8.59
CA CYS A 414 -9.74 -4.78 8.28
C CYS A 414 -9.63 -4.57 6.76
N PHE A 415 -10.20 -3.49 6.26
CA PHE A 415 -10.13 -3.04 4.87
C PHE A 415 -9.16 -1.86 4.81
N SER A 416 -8.05 -2.02 4.11
CA SER A 416 -6.98 -1.03 4.08
C SER A 416 -6.80 -0.44 2.69
N PHE A 417 -6.64 0.87 2.63
CA PHE A 417 -6.54 1.65 1.41
C PHE A 417 -5.25 2.46 1.43
N GLY A 418 -4.32 2.10 0.54
CA GLY A 418 -3.09 2.85 0.29
C GLY A 418 -3.36 3.96 -0.70
N ILE A 419 -3.16 5.22 -0.30
CA ILE A 419 -3.51 6.39 -1.07
C ILE A 419 -2.25 7.08 -1.59
N GLY A 420 -2.18 7.26 -2.91
CA GLY A 420 -1.08 7.96 -3.57
C GLY A 420 0.13 7.07 -3.87
N GLU A 421 1.07 7.64 -4.60
CA GLU A 421 2.29 6.97 -5.01
C GLU A 421 3.23 6.71 -3.81
N GLY A 422 3.86 5.54 -3.78
CA GLY A 422 4.83 5.16 -2.76
C GLY A 422 4.22 4.68 -1.43
N ALA A 423 2.91 4.44 -1.37
CA ALA A 423 2.27 3.82 -0.20
C ALA A 423 2.88 2.43 0.11
N SER A 424 3.10 2.15 1.40
CA SER A 424 3.74 0.90 1.84
C SER A 424 2.89 -0.32 1.52
N THR A 425 3.33 -1.13 0.55
CA THR A 425 2.63 -2.37 0.20
C THR A 425 2.59 -3.36 1.36
N ALA A 426 3.66 -3.42 2.16
CA ALA A 426 3.73 -4.27 3.35
C ALA A 426 2.69 -3.89 4.40
N LEU A 427 2.53 -2.60 4.68
CA LEU A 427 1.55 -2.13 5.66
C LEU A 427 0.11 -2.37 5.17
N ILE A 428 -0.19 -1.91 3.96
CA ILE A 428 -1.56 -1.96 3.41
C ILE A 428 -2.02 -3.41 3.20
N LYS A 429 -1.25 -4.23 2.47
CA LYS A 429 -1.57 -5.66 2.27
C LYS A 429 -1.55 -6.43 3.59
N GLY A 430 -0.57 -6.13 4.46
CA GLY A 430 -0.42 -6.79 5.74
C GLY A 430 -1.60 -6.55 6.68
N MET A 431 -2.08 -5.32 6.86
CA MET A 431 -3.25 -5.01 7.69
C MET A 431 -4.51 -5.75 7.20
N ALA A 432 -4.76 -5.74 5.89
CA ALA A 432 -5.89 -6.46 5.33
C ALA A 432 -5.78 -7.98 5.54
N LYS A 433 -4.62 -8.56 5.28
CA LYS A 433 -4.36 -10.00 5.41
C LYS A 433 -4.50 -10.46 6.86
N GLU A 434 -3.81 -9.81 7.79
CA GLU A 434 -3.87 -10.17 9.21
C GLU A 434 -5.24 -9.85 9.83
N GLY A 435 -5.94 -8.83 9.31
CA GLY A 435 -7.29 -8.45 9.74
C GLY A 435 -8.42 -9.13 8.96
N SER A 436 -8.14 -10.17 8.18
CA SER A 436 -9.16 -10.94 7.43
C SER A 436 -10.08 -10.06 6.58
N GLY A 437 -9.52 -9.07 5.86
CA GLY A 437 -10.22 -8.12 5.02
C GLY A 437 -9.64 -8.05 3.61
N HIS A 438 -9.62 -6.85 3.05
CA HIS A 438 -9.20 -6.60 1.67
C HIS A 438 -8.35 -5.34 1.56
N ALA A 439 -7.28 -5.38 0.77
CA ALA A 439 -6.41 -4.26 0.50
C ALA A 439 -6.68 -3.68 -0.89
N GLN A 440 -6.62 -2.35 -1.00
CA GLN A 440 -6.69 -1.64 -2.27
C GLN A 440 -5.62 -0.54 -2.32
N PHE A 441 -5.08 -0.31 -3.52
CA PHE A 441 -4.18 0.80 -3.79
C PHE A 441 -4.84 1.75 -4.78
N ILE A 442 -4.70 3.04 -4.51
CA ILE A 442 -5.24 4.12 -5.32
C ILE A 442 -4.08 5.00 -5.75
N THR A 443 -3.67 4.85 -6.98
CA THR A 443 -2.49 5.50 -7.57
C THR A 443 -2.84 6.23 -8.85
N GLY A 444 -1.98 7.12 -9.31
CA GLY A 444 -2.17 7.88 -10.54
C GLY A 444 -3.49 8.65 -10.57
N THR A 445 -4.23 8.51 -11.65
CA THR A 445 -5.53 9.16 -11.88
C THR A 445 -6.72 8.32 -11.43
N GLU A 446 -6.48 7.20 -10.77
CA GLU A 446 -7.55 6.32 -10.31
C GLU A 446 -8.41 6.99 -9.24
N ARG A 447 -9.71 6.73 -9.32
CA ARG A 447 -10.67 7.20 -8.31
C ARG A 447 -10.70 6.22 -7.13
N LEU A 448 -10.65 6.77 -5.91
CA LEU A 448 -10.75 6.00 -4.67
C LEU A 448 -12.13 5.32 -4.52
N GLN A 449 -13.19 5.97 -4.97
CA GLN A 449 -14.57 5.61 -4.70
C GLN A 449 -14.94 4.18 -5.18
N PRO A 450 -14.71 3.76 -6.43
CA PRO A 450 -15.06 2.40 -6.89
C PRO A 450 -14.40 1.30 -6.06
N LYS A 451 -13.11 1.47 -5.73
CA LYS A 451 -12.33 0.50 -4.96
C LYS A 451 -12.84 0.36 -3.53
N VAL A 452 -13.21 1.48 -2.91
CA VAL A 452 -13.77 1.47 -1.56
C VAL A 452 -15.18 0.88 -1.53
N MET A 453 -16.00 1.15 -2.55
CA MET A 453 -17.33 0.57 -2.65
C MET A 453 -17.31 -0.93 -2.89
N GLN A 454 -16.31 -1.44 -3.61
CA GLN A 454 -16.06 -2.89 -3.70
C GLN A 454 -15.75 -3.50 -2.32
N SER A 455 -14.91 -2.85 -1.53
CA SER A 455 -14.59 -3.28 -0.17
C SER A 455 -15.80 -3.17 0.77
N LEU A 456 -16.66 -2.16 0.61
CA LEU A 456 -17.93 -2.06 1.33
C LEU A 456 -18.86 -3.23 0.96
N ARG A 457 -18.91 -3.64 -0.31
CA ARG A 457 -19.66 -4.82 -0.76
C ARG A 457 -19.19 -6.07 0.00
N PHE A 458 -17.88 -6.27 0.15
CA PHE A 458 -17.33 -7.38 0.94
C PHE A 458 -17.67 -7.27 2.42
N ALA A 459 -17.62 -6.05 2.99
CA ALA A 459 -17.96 -5.82 4.38
C ALA A 459 -19.44 -6.10 4.71
N LEU A 460 -20.34 -5.85 3.75
CA LEU A 460 -21.77 -6.11 3.86
C LEU A 460 -22.16 -7.56 3.54
N GLN A 461 -21.25 -8.38 2.98
CA GLN A 461 -21.49 -9.79 2.76
C GLN A 461 -21.55 -10.57 4.08
N PRO A 462 -22.39 -11.59 4.18
CA PRO A 462 -22.39 -12.50 5.33
C PRO A 462 -21.00 -13.10 5.54
N ALA A 463 -20.59 -13.22 6.80
CA ALA A 463 -19.33 -13.86 7.13
C ALA A 463 -19.32 -15.33 6.72
N VAL A 464 -18.31 -15.73 5.97
CA VAL A 464 -18.06 -17.13 5.66
C VAL A 464 -17.52 -17.83 6.90
N LYS A 465 -18.06 -19.03 7.24
CA LYS A 465 -17.68 -19.82 8.40
C LYS A 465 -17.28 -21.23 8.01
N ASP A 466 -16.57 -21.91 8.88
CA ASP A 466 -16.20 -23.33 8.77
C ASP A 466 -15.48 -23.65 7.44
N ILE A 467 -14.53 -22.78 7.07
CA ILE A 467 -13.75 -22.96 5.84
C ILE A 467 -12.84 -24.17 5.99
N SER A 468 -12.92 -25.12 5.10
CA SER A 468 -12.06 -26.31 5.08
C SER A 468 -11.60 -26.63 3.65
N VAL A 469 -10.31 -26.97 3.54
CA VAL A 469 -9.67 -27.37 2.28
C VAL A 469 -9.40 -28.87 2.33
N LYS A 470 -9.95 -29.63 1.39
CA LYS A 470 -9.75 -31.06 1.28
C LYS A 470 -9.02 -31.40 -0.01
N TRP A 471 -7.92 -32.11 0.14
CA TRP A 471 -7.11 -32.58 -0.99
C TRP A 471 -7.47 -34.04 -1.29
N ASN A 472 -7.76 -34.28 -2.55
CA ASN A 472 -7.93 -35.63 -3.08
C ASN A 472 -6.78 -35.92 -4.05
N VAL A 473 -5.78 -36.62 -3.50
CA VAL A 473 -4.54 -36.97 -4.21
C VAL A 473 -4.38 -38.50 -4.28
N PRO A 474 -3.55 -39.02 -5.19
CA PRO A 474 -3.31 -40.44 -5.33
C PRO A 474 -2.79 -41.08 -4.04
N LYS A 475 -3.06 -42.38 -3.86
CA LYS A 475 -2.52 -43.16 -2.74
C LYS A 475 -0.99 -43.14 -2.75
N GLY A 476 -0.39 -42.76 -1.60
CA GLY A 476 1.05 -42.66 -1.43
C GLY A 476 1.62 -41.26 -1.71
N VAL A 477 0.77 -40.30 -2.06
CA VAL A 477 1.11 -38.87 -2.09
C VAL A 477 0.59 -38.19 -0.83
N SER A 478 1.45 -37.43 -0.15
CA SER A 478 1.09 -36.57 0.97
C SER A 478 1.13 -35.11 0.55
N VAL A 479 0.27 -34.30 1.16
CA VAL A 479 0.16 -32.86 0.89
C VAL A 479 0.60 -32.11 2.15
N THR A 480 1.59 -31.23 2.01
CA THR A 480 2.03 -30.33 3.07
C THR A 480 1.66 -28.91 2.67
N PRO A 481 0.67 -28.27 3.31
CA PRO A 481 0.34 -26.86 3.04
C PRO A 481 1.54 -25.95 3.34
N LEU A 482 1.79 -24.99 2.45
CA LEU A 482 2.78 -23.92 2.62
C LEU A 482 2.12 -22.60 2.96
N SER A 483 0.85 -22.44 2.58
CA SER A 483 0.01 -21.30 2.94
C SER A 483 -0.66 -21.51 4.30
N PRO A 484 -0.92 -20.42 5.04
CA PRO A 484 -1.75 -20.48 6.23
C PRO A 484 -3.18 -20.94 5.88
N PRO A 485 -3.96 -21.40 6.87
CA PRO A 485 -5.38 -21.70 6.63
C PRO A 485 -6.15 -20.50 6.10
N ILE A 486 -7.08 -20.74 5.17
CA ILE A 486 -7.96 -19.69 4.67
C ILE A 486 -8.96 -19.32 5.77
N ASN A 487 -8.91 -18.08 6.25
CA ASN A 487 -9.78 -17.58 7.30
C ASN A 487 -10.94 -16.73 6.76
N VAL A 488 -10.82 -16.25 5.52
CA VAL A 488 -11.81 -15.39 4.87
C VAL A 488 -11.93 -15.73 3.39
N LEU A 489 -13.14 -15.62 2.88
CA LEU A 489 -13.44 -15.74 1.45
C LEU A 489 -14.40 -14.60 1.08
N PHE A 490 -14.11 -13.92 -0.03
CA PHE A 490 -15.00 -12.94 -0.64
C PHE A 490 -15.40 -13.40 -2.04
N GLN A 491 -16.61 -13.10 -2.42
CA GLN A 491 -17.10 -13.45 -3.76
C GLN A 491 -16.25 -12.82 -4.86
N GLY A 492 -15.81 -13.62 -5.82
CA GLY A 492 -15.02 -13.16 -6.95
C GLY A 492 -13.57 -12.79 -6.63
N GLN A 493 -13.19 -12.81 -5.34
CA GLN A 493 -11.81 -12.54 -4.91
C GLN A 493 -10.93 -13.80 -5.04
N ARG A 494 -9.74 -13.61 -5.57
CA ARG A 494 -8.74 -14.68 -5.68
C ARG A 494 -8.23 -15.10 -4.30
N SER A 495 -8.28 -16.40 -4.01
CA SER A 495 -7.60 -17.01 -2.87
C SER A 495 -6.51 -17.94 -3.37
N LEU A 496 -5.27 -17.70 -2.92
CA LEU A 496 -4.10 -18.48 -3.31
C LEU A 496 -3.73 -19.51 -2.24
N LEU A 497 -3.41 -20.71 -2.68
CA LEU A 497 -2.93 -21.80 -1.84
C LEU A 497 -1.67 -22.39 -2.45
N TYR A 498 -0.65 -22.56 -1.64
CA TYR A 498 0.56 -23.29 -1.98
C TYR A 498 0.64 -24.57 -1.16
N ALA A 499 1.02 -25.66 -1.80
CA ALA A 499 1.27 -26.94 -1.11
C ALA A 499 2.40 -27.73 -1.77
N GLN A 500 3.22 -28.34 -0.95
CA GLN A 500 4.24 -29.31 -1.37
C GLN A 500 3.60 -30.69 -1.47
N LEU A 501 3.89 -31.42 -2.55
CA LEU A 501 3.39 -32.75 -2.80
C LEU A 501 4.55 -33.75 -2.64
N THR A 502 4.52 -34.59 -1.62
CA THR A 502 5.57 -35.56 -1.35
C THR A 502 5.09 -36.97 -1.67
N GLY A 503 5.87 -37.75 -2.41
CA GLY A 503 5.54 -39.14 -2.72
C GLY A 503 5.93 -39.56 -4.13
N LYS A 504 5.43 -40.72 -4.56
CA LYS A 504 5.64 -41.22 -5.92
C LYS A 504 4.46 -40.86 -6.80
N PHE A 505 4.71 -40.11 -7.83
CA PHE A 505 3.74 -39.71 -8.84
C PHE A 505 3.80 -40.73 -10.01
N ALA A 506 2.67 -41.37 -10.32
CA ALA A 506 2.51 -42.07 -11.60
C ALA A 506 2.22 -41.01 -12.69
N GLU A 507 2.69 -41.23 -13.91
CA GLU A 507 2.38 -40.37 -15.05
C GLU A 507 0.85 -40.19 -15.19
N ALA A 508 0.41 -38.92 -15.19
CA ALA A 508 -0.98 -38.51 -15.38
C ALA A 508 -1.99 -39.05 -14.33
N THR A 509 -1.89 -38.60 -13.09
CA THR A 509 -2.90 -38.89 -12.08
C THR A 509 -3.74 -37.62 -11.82
N ASP A 510 -5.05 -37.75 -11.98
CA ASP A 510 -6.02 -36.70 -11.67
C ASP A 510 -6.05 -36.47 -10.16
N SER A 511 -5.84 -35.28 -9.78
CA SER A 511 -5.94 -34.80 -8.40
C SER A 511 -6.98 -33.69 -8.31
N SER A 512 -7.56 -33.49 -7.15
CA SER A 512 -8.48 -32.39 -6.95
C SER A 512 -8.36 -31.79 -5.56
N VAL A 513 -8.73 -30.52 -5.46
CA VAL A 513 -8.92 -29.83 -4.21
C VAL A 513 -10.35 -29.35 -4.12
N SER A 514 -10.96 -29.48 -2.96
CA SER A 514 -12.27 -28.90 -2.70
C SER A 514 -12.21 -27.99 -1.50
N VAL A 515 -12.76 -26.79 -1.66
CA VAL A 515 -12.96 -25.82 -0.57
C VAL A 515 -14.43 -25.88 -0.18
N GLN A 516 -14.68 -26.24 1.05
CA GLN A 516 -16.01 -26.28 1.66
C GLN A 516 -16.13 -25.17 2.69
N TYR A 517 -17.26 -24.49 2.71
CA TYR A 517 -17.52 -23.41 3.67
C TYR A 517 -19.02 -23.25 3.92
N ARG A 518 -19.39 -22.58 5.00
CA ARG A 518 -20.77 -22.20 5.30
C ARG A 518 -20.97 -20.71 5.08
N LEU A 519 -22.10 -20.39 4.45
CA LEU A 519 -22.56 -19.04 4.19
C LEU A 519 -24.00 -18.91 4.75
N GLY A 520 -24.13 -18.33 5.94
CA GLY A 520 -25.36 -18.45 6.72
C GLY A 520 -25.64 -19.91 7.07
N GLU A 521 -26.81 -20.41 6.67
CA GLU A 521 -27.23 -21.82 6.89
C GLU A 521 -26.87 -22.74 5.71
N GLN A 522 -26.32 -22.19 4.61
CA GLN A 522 -26.00 -22.98 3.40
C GLN A 522 -24.56 -23.46 3.42
N SER A 523 -24.34 -24.75 3.09
CA SER A 523 -23.02 -25.30 2.83
C SER A 523 -22.71 -25.20 1.34
N VAL A 524 -21.59 -24.60 1.00
CA VAL A 524 -21.10 -24.43 -0.38
C VAL A 524 -19.81 -25.20 -0.55
N GLN A 525 -19.62 -25.81 -1.71
CA GLN A 525 -18.38 -26.49 -2.08
C GLN A 525 -17.96 -26.06 -3.48
N ASN A 526 -16.72 -25.59 -3.59
CA ASN A 526 -16.03 -25.35 -4.86
C ASN A 526 -14.95 -26.42 -5.03
N GLN A 527 -14.83 -26.98 -6.24
CA GLN A 527 -13.83 -28.01 -6.54
C GLN A 527 -13.01 -27.62 -7.76
N LEU A 528 -11.69 -27.79 -7.65
CA LEU A 528 -10.74 -27.62 -8.73
C LEU A 528 -10.00 -28.94 -8.97
N SER A 529 -10.05 -29.44 -10.20
CA SER A 529 -9.27 -30.61 -10.62
C SER A 529 -7.98 -30.17 -11.32
N PHE A 530 -6.90 -30.89 -11.08
CA PHE A 530 -5.60 -30.62 -11.68
C PHE A 530 -4.84 -31.92 -11.92
N ASN A 531 -3.95 -31.88 -12.89
CA ASN A 531 -3.05 -32.97 -13.22
C ASN A 531 -1.67 -32.67 -12.64
N VAL A 532 -1.07 -33.69 -11.98
CA VAL A 532 0.30 -33.59 -11.48
C VAL A 532 1.29 -33.86 -12.63
N LYS A 533 1.04 -33.27 -13.80
CA LYS A 533 2.04 -33.22 -14.88
C LYS A 533 2.95 -32.05 -14.65
N PRO A 534 4.27 -32.23 -14.84
CA PRO A 534 5.18 -31.08 -14.84
C PRO A 534 4.69 -30.06 -15.87
N GLY A 535 4.46 -28.83 -15.42
CA GLY A 535 4.32 -27.70 -16.31
C GLY A 535 5.64 -27.40 -17.02
N GLU A 536 5.64 -26.43 -17.92
CA GLU A 536 6.85 -25.88 -18.51
C GLU A 536 7.80 -25.41 -17.39
N ASN A 537 9.11 -25.36 -17.66
CA ASN A 537 10.12 -24.91 -16.72
C ASN A 537 9.85 -23.43 -16.35
N THR A 538 9.26 -23.23 -15.18
CA THR A 538 8.89 -21.91 -14.65
C THR A 538 10.04 -21.25 -13.86
N GLY A 539 11.21 -21.86 -13.81
CA GLY A 539 12.38 -21.30 -13.12
C GLY A 539 12.27 -21.32 -11.60
N LEU A 540 11.49 -22.26 -11.02
CA LEU A 540 11.21 -22.38 -9.59
C LEU A 540 10.41 -21.21 -9.00
N THR A 541 9.65 -20.52 -9.81
CA THR A 541 8.83 -19.38 -9.39
C THR A 541 7.82 -19.78 -8.32
N ILE A 542 7.10 -20.89 -8.54
CA ILE A 542 6.07 -21.39 -7.60
C ILE A 542 6.69 -21.87 -6.29
N HIS A 543 7.84 -22.55 -6.35
CA HIS A 543 8.58 -22.97 -5.15
C HIS A 543 9.00 -21.78 -4.31
N ARG A 544 9.50 -20.72 -4.95
CA ARG A 544 9.97 -19.52 -4.27
C ARG A 544 8.83 -18.71 -3.65
N LEU A 545 7.68 -18.61 -4.33
CA LEU A 545 6.48 -17.98 -3.78
C LEU A 545 5.93 -18.79 -2.59
N GLY A 546 5.87 -20.11 -2.71
CA GLY A 546 5.49 -20.98 -1.59
C GLY A 546 6.46 -20.89 -0.41
N ALA A 547 7.77 -20.80 -0.68
CA ALA A 547 8.80 -20.58 0.33
C ALA A 547 8.61 -19.23 1.03
N ARG A 548 8.40 -18.14 0.26
CA ARG A 548 8.16 -16.80 0.80
C ARG A 548 6.94 -16.77 1.72
N THR A 549 5.84 -17.39 1.28
CA THR A 549 4.61 -17.50 2.08
C THR A 549 4.86 -18.23 3.41
N LEU A 550 5.58 -19.34 3.38
CA LEU A 550 5.91 -20.10 4.58
C LEU A 550 6.90 -19.34 5.49
N ILE A 551 7.92 -18.68 4.92
CA ILE A 551 8.88 -17.83 5.66
C ILE A 551 8.11 -16.74 6.40
N ARG A 552 7.21 -16.01 5.75
CA ARG A 552 6.40 -14.96 6.37
C ARG A 552 5.54 -15.47 7.51
N THR A 553 4.94 -16.65 7.34
CA THR A 553 4.17 -17.28 8.40
C THR A 553 5.04 -17.58 9.62
N LEU A 554 6.21 -18.18 9.41
CA LEU A 554 7.15 -18.52 10.48
C LEU A 554 7.75 -17.26 11.14
N GLU A 555 8.03 -16.20 10.42
CA GLU A 555 8.48 -14.91 10.95
C GLU A 555 7.43 -14.28 11.86
N THR A 556 6.15 -14.39 11.50
CA THR A 556 5.05 -13.88 12.32
C THR A 556 4.88 -14.75 13.59
N GLU A 557 5.00 -16.07 13.48
CA GLU A 557 4.99 -16.97 14.65
C GLU A 557 6.18 -16.67 15.59
N LEU A 558 7.37 -16.41 15.02
CA LEU A 558 8.56 -16.05 15.78
C LEU A 558 8.34 -14.76 16.59
N ARG A 559 7.85 -13.69 15.97
CA ARG A 559 7.57 -12.43 16.68
C ARG A 559 6.54 -12.64 17.81
N THR A 560 5.50 -13.41 17.55
CA THR A 560 4.49 -13.75 18.58
C THR A 560 5.13 -14.49 19.75
N ALA A 561 6.06 -15.42 19.47
CA ALA A 561 6.77 -16.16 20.51
C ALA A 561 7.75 -15.29 21.32
N GLU A 562 8.32 -14.24 20.69
CA GLU A 562 9.25 -13.29 21.35
C GLU A 562 8.53 -12.25 22.23
N GLN A 563 7.31 -11.84 21.87
CA GLN A 563 6.52 -10.84 22.63
C GLN A 563 5.92 -11.39 23.94
N ASP A 564 5.86 -12.69 24.12
CA ASP A 564 5.19 -13.34 25.23
C ASP A 564 6.15 -13.56 26.43
N GLU A 565 5.99 -12.84 27.51
CA GLU A 565 6.88 -12.78 28.70
C GLU A 565 7.02 -14.08 29.54
N GLN A 566 6.43 -15.21 29.15
CA GLN A 566 6.55 -16.45 29.92
C GLN A 566 7.87 -17.21 29.64
N GLU A 567 8.79 -17.11 30.59
CA GLU A 567 10.22 -17.43 30.51
C GLU A 567 10.60 -18.91 30.46
N GLY A 568 10.93 -19.50 29.43
CA GLY A 568 11.66 -20.77 29.44
C GLY A 568 11.36 -21.64 28.23
N ARG A 569 10.14 -22.17 28.10
CA ARG A 569 9.75 -23.02 26.97
C ARG A 569 9.68 -22.28 25.65
N ARG A 570 9.41 -20.98 25.68
CA ARG A 570 9.22 -20.13 24.51
C ARG A 570 10.51 -19.65 23.90
N LYS A 571 11.58 -19.48 24.69
CA LYS A 571 12.93 -19.22 24.13
C LYS A 571 13.40 -20.37 23.26
N GLU A 572 13.16 -21.61 23.69
CA GLU A 572 13.50 -22.79 22.88
C GLU A 572 12.65 -22.84 21.59
N GLU A 573 11.38 -22.45 21.67
CA GLU A 573 10.51 -22.38 20.49
C GLU A 573 10.90 -21.26 19.54
N ALA A 574 11.19 -20.06 20.02
CA ALA A 574 11.70 -18.95 19.24
C ALA A 574 13.02 -19.31 18.53
N GLU A 575 13.97 -19.92 19.23
CA GLU A 575 15.22 -20.38 18.63
C GLU A 575 15.01 -21.48 17.57
N ARG A 576 14.06 -22.37 17.79
CA ARG A 576 13.67 -23.38 16.80
C ARG A 576 13.07 -22.75 15.55
N LEU A 577 12.16 -21.76 15.71
CA LEU A 577 11.56 -21.02 14.61
C LEU A 577 12.60 -20.23 13.84
N LYS A 578 13.48 -19.52 14.54
CA LYS A 578 14.62 -18.78 13.97
C LYS A 578 15.48 -19.67 13.06
N LYS A 579 15.89 -20.80 13.60
CA LYS A 579 16.68 -21.79 12.86
C LYS A 579 15.94 -22.30 11.62
N ARG A 580 14.63 -22.58 11.77
CA ARG A 580 13.80 -23.06 10.66
C ARG A 580 13.64 -22.00 9.55
N VAL A 581 13.44 -20.72 9.91
CA VAL A 581 13.40 -19.61 8.94
C VAL A 581 14.72 -19.51 8.17
N ILE A 582 15.85 -19.52 8.87
CA ILE A 582 17.18 -19.46 8.24
C ILE A 582 17.40 -20.65 7.31
N GLU A 583 17.13 -21.88 7.77
CA GLU A 583 17.30 -23.10 6.97
C GLU A 583 16.41 -23.07 5.72
N LEU A 584 15.14 -22.67 5.84
CA LEU A 584 14.22 -22.57 4.72
C LEU A 584 14.65 -21.48 3.72
N SER A 585 15.04 -20.32 4.23
CA SER A 585 15.54 -19.20 3.42
C SER A 585 16.77 -19.59 2.61
N VAL A 586 17.79 -20.17 3.26
CA VAL A 586 19.02 -20.64 2.59
C VAL A 586 18.71 -21.76 1.60
N GLN A 587 17.85 -22.73 1.95
CA GLN A 587 17.49 -23.84 1.08
C GLN A 587 16.74 -23.40 -0.17
N SER A 588 15.79 -22.47 -0.04
CA SER A 588 14.97 -21.96 -1.15
C SER A 588 15.68 -20.86 -1.95
N GLY A 589 16.74 -20.28 -1.40
CA GLY A 589 17.38 -19.08 -1.92
C GLY A 589 16.51 -17.82 -1.80
N VAL A 590 15.48 -17.83 -0.97
CA VAL A 590 14.54 -16.70 -0.78
C VAL A 590 14.94 -15.91 0.46
N SER A 591 15.10 -14.59 0.34
CA SER A 591 15.47 -13.72 1.46
C SER A 591 14.45 -13.73 2.59
N SER A 592 14.91 -13.46 3.79
CA SER A 592 14.11 -13.28 5.00
C SER A 592 14.70 -12.15 5.85
N VAL A 593 13.99 -11.70 6.89
CA VAL A 593 14.54 -10.70 7.83
C VAL A 593 15.78 -11.20 8.57
N LEU A 594 15.95 -12.53 8.68
CA LEU A 594 17.07 -13.19 9.37
C LEU A 594 18.24 -13.55 8.45
N THR A 595 18.13 -13.31 7.14
CA THR A 595 19.16 -13.67 6.16
C THR A 595 19.50 -12.49 5.27
N ALA A 596 20.69 -12.52 4.68
CA ALA A 596 21.15 -11.53 3.72
C ALA A 596 21.99 -12.20 2.62
N PHE A 597 21.96 -11.63 1.43
CA PHE A 597 22.84 -12.02 0.33
C PHE A 597 24.20 -11.34 0.50
N ILE A 598 25.27 -12.10 0.41
CA ILE A 598 26.65 -11.61 0.47
C ILE A 598 27.45 -12.14 -0.72
N ALA A 599 28.13 -11.24 -1.43
CA ALA A 599 29.09 -11.58 -2.46
C ALA A 599 30.42 -10.90 -2.14
N VAL A 600 31.53 -11.68 -2.11
CA VAL A 600 32.87 -11.16 -1.89
C VAL A 600 33.74 -11.56 -3.05
N CYS A 601 34.45 -10.61 -3.65
CA CYS A 601 35.39 -10.88 -4.73
C CYS A 601 36.70 -11.40 -4.16
N THR A 602 36.92 -12.69 -4.24
CA THR A 602 38.15 -13.36 -3.74
C THR A 602 39.24 -13.54 -4.81
N GLY A 603 38.99 -13.13 -6.07
CA GLY A 603 39.89 -13.33 -7.21
C GLY A 603 40.69 -12.09 -7.58
N SER A 604 41.95 -12.19 -7.75
CA SER A 604 42.99 -11.40 -8.46
C SER A 604 42.98 -9.87 -8.45
N THR A 605 42.07 -9.18 -7.81
CA THR A 605 42.14 -7.73 -7.62
C THR A 605 43.05 -7.40 -6.44
N GLN A 606 44.06 -6.55 -6.68
CA GLN A 606 44.86 -6.01 -5.58
C GLN A 606 43.93 -5.35 -4.56
N PRO A 607 44.20 -5.50 -3.24
CA PRO A 607 43.40 -4.85 -2.23
C PRO A 607 43.29 -3.36 -2.52
N VAL A 608 42.06 -2.84 -2.48
CA VAL A 608 41.76 -1.43 -2.72
C VAL A 608 42.35 -0.62 -1.60
N GLN A 609 43.33 0.26 -1.92
CA GLN A 609 43.99 1.11 -0.94
C GLN A 609 43.37 2.50 -0.86
N GLY A 610 43.29 3.04 0.35
CA GLY A 610 42.78 4.39 0.60
C GLY A 610 41.62 4.42 1.61
N SER A 611 41.29 5.63 2.10
CA SER A 611 40.12 5.81 2.98
C SER A 611 38.83 5.68 2.18
N LEU A 612 37.98 4.76 2.59
CA LEU A 612 36.68 4.51 1.98
C LEU A 612 35.77 5.73 2.17
N VAL A 613 35.14 6.17 1.09
CA VAL A 613 34.13 7.24 1.11
C VAL A 613 32.76 6.58 1.01
N ARG A 614 31.85 6.95 1.91
CA ARG A 614 30.46 6.47 1.89
C ARG A 614 29.57 7.42 1.12
N ARG A 615 28.74 6.88 0.21
CA ARG A 615 27.77 7.60 -0.59
C ARG A 615 26.41 6.94 -0.50
N HIS A 616 25.39 7.73 -0.13
CA HIS A 616 24.00 7.30 -0.16
C HIS A 616 23.40 7.64 -1.53
N VAL A 617 22.87 6.64 -2.21
CA VAL A 617 22.12 6.87 -3.45
C VAL A 617 20.77 7.48 -3.09
N PRO A 618 20.42 8.67 -3.63
CA PRO A 618 19.15 9.29 -3.31
C PRO A 618 17.99 8.48 -3.90
N THR A 619 16.98 8.22 -3.08
CA THR A 619 15.76 7.53 -3.47
C THR A 619 14.69 8.55 -3.86
N PRO A 620 13.99 8.35 -4.99
CA PRO A 620 12.93 9.24 -5.43
C PRO A 620 11.78 9.28 -4.41
N ARG A 621 11.19 10.45 -4.23
CA ARG A 621 9.97 10.62 -3.45
C ARG A 621 8.97 11.46 -4.22
N ALA A 622 7.69 11.17 -4.11
CA ALA A 622 6.64 12.06 -4.56
C ALA A 622 6.59 13.29 -3.63
N MET A 623 6.76 14.49 -4.19
CA MET A 623 6.72 15.71 -3.38
C MET A 623 5.33 16.31 -3.36
N PRO A 624 4.93 16.89 -2.20
CA PRO A 624 3.81 17.81 -2.21
C PRO A 624 4.14 19.01 -3.11
N SER A 625 3.25 19.33 -4.03
CA SER A 625 3.32 20.61 -4.74
C SER A 625 2.99 21.72 -3.75
N PHE A 626 4.00 22.22 -3.01
CA PHE A 626 3.83 23.44 -2.24
C PHE A 626 3.63 24.60 -3.21
N ARG A 627 2.39 25.05 -3.37
CA ARG A 627 2.16 26.43 -3.79
C ARG A 627 2.76 27.30 -2.68
N MET A 628 3.89 27.94 -2.99
CA MET A 628 4.37 29.07 -2.21
C MET A 628 3.29 30.16 -2.23
N MET A 629 2.33 30.09 -1.31
CA MET A 629 1.62 31.30 -0.91
C MET A 629 2.61 32.08 -0.05
N GLY A 630 3.03 33.21 -0.59
CA GLY A 630 3.93 34.14 0.09
C GLY A 630 3.40 34.56 1.46
N ARG A 631 3.93 33.89 2.48
CA ARG A 631 3.99 34.41 3.86
C ARG A 631 5.29 33.89 4.47
N GLY A 632 6.04 34.81 4.96
CA GLY A 632 7.39 34.83 5.48
C GLY A 632 7.99 33.58 6.12
N PRO A 633 9.32 33.51 6.16
CA PRO A 633 10.07 32.29 6.45
C PRO A 633 10.21 32.06 7.98
N GLN A 634 9.15 31.58 8.68
CA GLN A 634 9.34 31.35 10.12
C GLN A 634 8.59 30.19 10.76
N MET A 635 7.86 29.34 10.05
CA MET A 635 7.11 28.28 10.77
C MET A 635 7.18 26.84 10.21
N TYR A 636 7.92 26.54 9.16
CA TYR A 636 7.91 25.19 8.55
C TYR A 636 9.23 24.40 8.59
N ALA A 637 10.20 24.84 9.41
CA ALA A 637 11.46 24.11 9.60
C ALA A 637 11.42 23.02 10.69
N MET A 638 10.25 22.63 11.20
CA MET A 638 10.17 21.68 12.33
C MET A 638 9.60 20.28 12.00
N ALA A 639 9.26 19.97 10.76
CA ALA A 639 8.65 18.66 10.45
C ALA A 639 9.57 17.63 9.77
N CYS A 640 10.78 17.99 9.39
CA CYS A 640 11.71 17.07 8.70
C CYS A 640 13.17 17.19 9.16
N CYS A 641 13.44 17.49 10.43
CA CYS A 641 14.82 17.45 10.94
C CYS A 641 14.99 16.27 11.89
N ALA A 642 15.64 15.22 11.41
CA ALA A 642 16.47 14.38 12.26
C ALA A 642 17.45 15.29 13.00
N ALA A 643 17.48 15.22 14.33
CA ALA A 643 18.38 15.99 15.15
C ALA A 643 19.84 15.72 14.74
N PRO A 644 20.70 16.72 14.60
CA PRO A 644 22.11 16.48 14.35
C PRO A 644 22.71 15.76 15.56
N ALA A 645 23.41 14.68 15.31
CA ALA A 645 24.21 13.98 16.30
C ALA A 645 25.23 14.97 16.91
N MET A 646 25.05 15.33 18.17
CA MET A 646 26.06 16.07 18.94
C MET A 646 27.23 15.12 19.14
N ALA A 647 28.35 15.47 18.57
CA ALA A 647 29.64 14.87 18.85
C ALA A 647 29.97 15.08 20.34
N PHE A 648 29.95 14.00 21.12
CA PHE A 648 30.49 13.98 22.46
C PHE A 648 32.01 13.91 22.39
N CYS A 649 32.64 15.03 22.67
CA CYS A 649 34.05 15.02 23.08
C CYS A 649 34.18 14.31 24.42
N GLN A 650 34.97 13.23 24.43
CA GLN A 650 35.40 12.53 25.63
C GLN A 650 36.26 13.42 26.48
N ALA A 651 35.90 13.64 27.74
CA ALA A 651 36.76 14.13 28.78
C ALA A 651 36.97 13.03 29.84
N PRO A 652 38.18 12.92 30.45
CA PRO A 652 38.58 11.78 31.22
C PRO A 652 37.95 11.70 32.60
N SER A 653 37.77 10.47 33.08
CA SER A 653 37.21 10.11 34.38
C SER A 653 38.07 10.56 35.54
N PRO A 654 37.55 11.08 36.68
CA PRO A 654 38.19 11.09 37.96
C PRO A 654 37.77 9.93 38.88
N PRO A 655 38.55 9.60 39.90
CA PRO A 655 38.52 8.33 40.61
C PRO A 655 37.42 8.25 41.69
N ARG A 656 37.00 7.03 41.97
CA ARG A 656 36.08 6.62 43.04
C ARG A 656 36.60 7.10 44.44
N MET A 657 35.72 7.72 45.22
CA MET A 657 35.78 7.66 46.68
C MET A 657 34.40 7.39 47.30
N VAL A 658 34.44 6.63 48.34
CA VAL A 658 33.37 5.92 49.02
C VAL A 658 32.87 6.75 50.24
N MET A 659 31.56 6.69 50.48
CA MET A 659 30.79 6.86 51.73
C MET A 659 30.71 8.24 52.41
N LYS A 660 29.56 8.74 52.75
CA LYS A 660 28.73 8.47 53.94
C LYS A 660 27.45 9.31 53.95
N ARG A 661 26.39 8.70 54.39
CA ARG A 661 25.09 9.30 54.78
C ARG A 661 25.29 10.35 55.86
N MET A 662 24.55 11.46 55.77
CA MET A 662 23.81 11.96 56.92
C MET A 662 22.74 12.99 56.55
N ALA A 663 21.66 12.96 57.27
CA ALA A 663 20.38 13.63 57.07
C ALA A 663 20.39 15.04 57.68
N CYS A 664 19.34 15.74 57.36
CA CYS A 664 18.58 16.76 58.07
C CYS A 664 18.71 18.22 57.72
N ALA A 665 17.54 18.73 57.41
CA ALA A 665 16.83 19.93 57.92
C ALA A 665 17.03 21.28 57.22
N VAL A 666 15.93 21.68 56.59
CA VAL A 666 15.14 22.92 56.80
C VAL A 666 15.87 24.21 57.12
N ALA A 667 15.72 25.25 56.28
CA ALA A 667 15.13 26.54 56.62
C ALA A 667 15.37 27.63 55.57
N ASN A 668 14.31 28.23 55.28
CA ASN A 668 13.91 29.57 54.85
C ASN A 668 14.90 30.73 54.74
N ARG A 669 14.53 31.56 53.78
CA ARG A 669 14.40 33.08 53.83
C ARG A 669 15.52 33.94 53.31
N ASP A 670 15.12 34.64 52.31
CA ASP A 670 15.00 36.14 52.15
C ASP A 670 16.25 36.96 51.93
N ASP A 671 16.08 37.80 50.93
CA ASP A 671 16.38 39.22 50.83
C ASP A 671 17.70 39.74 50.23
N VAL A 672 17.47 40.52 49.14
CA VAL A 672 17.93 41.91 48.92
C VAL A 672 19.40 42.10 48.40
N GLU A 673 19.71 42.71 47.35
CA GLU A 673 19.72 44.07 46.88
C GLU A 673 20.60 44.27 45.63
N ARG A 674 20.13 45.17 44.79
CA ARG A 674 20.76 45.92 43.74
C ARG A 674 22.21 46.41 44.01
N VAL A 675 23.03 46.45 42.97
CA VAL A 675 23.79 47.64 42.62
C VAL A 675 24.04 47.71 41.11
N ALA A 676 23.66 48.83 40.52
CA ALA A 676 23.98 49.28 39.19
C ALA A 676 25.39 49.85 39.10
N MET A 677 26.04 49.62 37.97
CA MET A 677 27.02 50.61 37.49
C MET A 677 27.07 50.66 35.99
N SER A 678 26.91 51.86 35.53
CA SER A 678 27.01 52.41 34.20
C SER A 678 28.44 52.39 33.64
N GLY A 679 28.54 52.29 32.33
CA GLY A 679 29.74 52.56 31.57
C GLY A 679 29.39 52.89 30.13
N ASP A 680 29.23 54.15 29.82
CA ASP A 680 29.12 54.76 28.52
C ASP A 680 30.37 54.53 27.69
N LEU A 681 30.21 54.14 26.41
CA LEU A 681 31.13 54.53 25.34
C LEU A 681 30.32 54.73 24.06
N ALA A 682 30.35 56.01 23.66
CA ALA A 682 29.82 56.52 22.43
C ALA A 682 30.63 56.02 21.21
N TYR A 683 29.95 55.69 20.13
CA TYR A 683 30.50 55.77 18.78
C TYR A 683 29.50 56.44 17.82
N ASP A 684 30.08 57.36 17.05
CA ASP A 684 29.50 58.37 16.18
C ASP A 684 28.61 57.75 15.06
N ASP A 685 27.55 58.50 14.77
CA ASP A 685 26.71 58.43 13.59
C ASP A 685 27.49 58.84 12.32
N MET A 686 27.37 58.03 11.27
CA MET A 686 27.48 58.45 9.91
C MET A 686 26.22 57.97 9.17
N GLU A 687 25.33 58.90 8.92
CA GLU A 687 24.20 58.80 7.98
C GLU A 687 24.74 58.80 6.55
N GLU A 688 24.48 57.71 5.78
CA GLU A 688 24.51 57.73 4.32
C GLU A 688 23.06 57.70 3.84
N GLU A 689 22.66 58.84 3.22
CA GLU A 689 21.39 58.99 2.53
C GLU A 689 21.37 58.09 1.28
N ALA A 690 20.40 57.17 1.21
CA ALA A 690 20.02 56.45 0.00
C ALA A 690 18.94 57.25 -0.75
N PRO A 691 18.94 57.25 -2.10
CA PRO A 691 17.98 58.05 -2.89
C PRO A 691 16.58 57.45 -2.89
N GLU A 692 15.58 58.31 -2.80
CA GLU A 692 14.15 58.01 -2.92
C GLU A 692 13.85 57.44 -4.30
N GLU A 693 13.33 56.19 -4.33
CA GLU A 693 12.67 55.59 -5.52
C GLU A 693 11.21 56.03 -5.52
N GLU A 694 10.80 56.68 -6.63
CA GLU A 694 9.43 57.07 -6.94
C GLU A 694 8.54 55.80 -6.98
N GLU A 695 7.51 55.74 -6.14
CA GLU A 695 6.42 54.78 -6.17
C GLU A 695 5.57 55.01 -7.45
N ALA A 696 5.58 54.01 -8.36
CA ALA A 696 4.60 53.89 -9.42
C ALA A 696 3.27 53.39 -8.84
N PRO A 697 2.11 53.83 -9.35
CA PRO A 697 0.81 53.43 -8.81
C PRO A 697 0.55 51.93 -9.01
N GLU A 698 0.22 51.23 -7.90
CA GLU A 698 -0.26 49.86 -7.93
C GLU A 698 -1.59 49.81 -8.69
N GLU A 699 -1.60 49.22 -9.89
CA GLU A 699 -2.82 48.74 -10.51
C GLU A 699 -3.35 47.54 -9.70
N ASP A 700 -4.49 47.73 -9.05
CA ASP A 700 -5.30 46.66 -8.47
C ASP A 700 -5.74 45.69 -9.58
N THR A 701 -4.91 44.71 -9.91
CA THR A 701 -5.32 43.53 -10.65
C THR A 701 -6.06 42.64 -9.64
N GLU A 702 -7.39 42.66 -9.68
CA GLU A 702 -8.22 41.62 -9.09
C GLU A 702 -7.69 40.27 -9.57
N MET A 703 -7.01 39.55 -8.68
CA MET A 703 -6.63 38.16 -8.91
C MET A 703 -7.92 37.35 -8.92
N SER A 704 -8.40 37.01 -10.12
CA SER A 704 -9.47 36.05 -10.30
C SER A 704 -9.07 34.76 -9.59
N GLU A 705 -9.91 34.28 -8.67
CA GLU A 705 -9.77 32.94 -8.06
C GLU A 705 -9.57 31.91 -9.18
N PRO A 706 -8.65 30.94 -9.01
CA PRO A 706 -8.48 29.88 -9.99
C PRO A 706 -9.82 29.15 -10.18
N PRO A 707 -10.16 28.74 -11.41
CA PRO A 707 -11.41 28.06 -11.67
C PRO A 707 -11.49 26.84 -10.77
N GLN A 708 -12.57 26.77 -9.97
CA GLN A 708 -12.87 25.60 -9.17
C GLN A 708 -12.99 24.38 -10.10
N PRO A 709 -12.45 23.21 -9.73
CA PRO A 709 -12.63 22.01 -10.53
C PRO A 709 -14.13 21.75 -10.76
N PRO A 710 -14.52 21.24 -11.94
CA PRO A 710 -15.92 20.98 -12.24
C PRO A 710 -16.53 20.10 -11.15
N LYS A 711 -17.66 20.54 -10.58
CA LYS A 711 -18.37 19.80 -9.54
C LYS A 711 -18.78 18.43 -10.09
N ASP A 712 -18.43 17.36 -9.38
CA ASP A 712 -18.90 16.02 -9.72
C ASP A 712 -20.41 15.91 -9.43
N LEU A 713 -21.21 15.87 -10.49
CA LEU A 713 -22.67 15.80 -10.39
C LEU A 713 -23.15 14.50 -9.71
N LEU A 714 -22.38 13.41 -9.81
CA LEU A 714 -22.70 12.15 -9.13
C LEU A 714 -22.57 12.30 -7.61
N LEU A 715 -21.45 12.83 -7.14
CA LEU A 715 -21.27 13.10 -5.71
C LEU A 715 -22.27 14.15 -5.20
N GLN A 716 -22.61 15.15 -6.01
CA GLN A 716 -23.66 16.12 -5.67
C GLN A 716 -25.01 15.43 -5.48
N LEU A 717 -25.43 14.57 -6.42
CA LEU A 717 -26.67 13.80 -6.30
C LEU A 717 -26.68 12.93 -5.05
N ILE A 718 -25.60 12.19 -4.82
CA ILE A 718 -25.45 11.29 -3.66
C ILE A 718 -25.49 12.08 -2.36
N SER A 719 -24.87 13.26 -2.30
CA SER A 719 -24.86 14.12 -1.10
C SER A 719 -26.26 14.53 -0.65
N LEU A 720 -27.21 14.65 -1.56
CA LEU A 720 -28.59 15.02 -1.28
C LEU A 720 -29.45 13.85 -0.77
N GLN A 721 -28.99 12.58 -0.87
CA GLN A 721 -29.77 11.45 -0.39
C GLN A 721 -29.92 11.46 1.12
N LYS A 722 -31.13 11.20 1.62
CA LYS A 722 -31.41 11.01 3.05
C LYS A 722 -30.92 9.64 3.54
N ALA A 723 -30.72 9.50 4.84
CA ALA A 723 -30.34 8.23 5.47
C ALA A 723 -31.33 7.10 5.16
N THR A 724 -32.59 7.41 5.00
CA THR A 724 -33.67 6.48 4.61
C THR A 724 -33.56 5.98 3.18
N GLY A 725 -32.78 6.66 2.31
CA GLY A 725 -32.63 6.34 0.90
C GLY A 725 -33.42 7.22 -0.05
N SER A 726 -34.25 8.14 0.45
CA SER A 726 -35.06 9.07 -0.37
C SER A 726 -34.31 10.34 -0.74
N TRP A 727 -34.79 11.04 -1.76
CA TRP A 727 -34.45 12.42 -2.08
C TRP A 727 -35.67 13.30 -1.93
N ASP A 728 -35.46 14.55 -1.55
CA ASP A 728 -36.48 15.59 -1.59
C ASP A 728 -36.39 16.35 -2.91
N LEU A 729 -37.53 16.89 -3.31
CA LEU A 729 -37.61 17.78 -4.46
C LEU A 729 -37.14 19.16 -4.02
N VAL A 730 -35.88 19.47 -4.28
CA VAL A 730 -35.20 20.73 -3.91
C VAL A 730 -34.44 21.30 -5.13
N ALA A 731 -34.10 22.58 -5.06
CA ALA A 731 -33.42 23.27 -6.16
C ALA A 731 -32.10 22.65 -6.53
N GLU A 732 -31.32 22.18 -5.53
CA GLU A 732 -30.04 21.54 -5.74
C GLU A 732 -30.16 20.20 -6.51
N LEU A 733 -31.25 19.46 -6.28
CA LEU A 733 -31.55 18.25 -7.05
C LEU A 733 -31.92 18.60 -8.51
N ALA A 734 -32.68 19.64 -8.70
CA ALA A 734 -33.02 20.10 -10.04
C ALA A 734 -31.77 20.55 -10.83
N GLU A 735 -30.85 21.22 -10.17
CA GLU A 735 -29.56 21.64 -10.75
C GLU A 735 -28.75 20.45 -11.29
N VAL A 736 -28.70 19.33 -10.56
CA VAL A 736 -28.03 18.09 -11.04
C VAL A 736 -28.62 17.60 -12.35
N PHE A 737 -29.94 17.74 -12.52
CA PHE A 737 -30.62 17.33 -13.75
C PHE A 737 -30.61 18.40 -14.87
N GLY A 738 -29.99 19.56 -14.61
CA GLY A 738 -30.00 20.70 -15.54
C GLY A 738 -31.44 21.26 -15.75
N LYS A 739 -32.26 21.25 -14.71
CA LYS A 739 -33.66 21.68 -14.68
C LYS A 739 -33.94 22.67 -13.56
N THR A 740 -35.13 23.24 -13.54
CA THR A 740 -35.61 24.01 -12.40
C THR A 740 -36.56 23.17 -11.53
N GLU A 741 -36.64 23.49 -10.23
CA GLU A 741 -37.55 22.82 -9.32
C GLU A 741 -39.00 22.89 -9.81
N GLU A 742 -39.43 24.02 -10.39
CA GLU A 742 -40.77 24.22 -10.97
C GLU A 742 -41.01 23.26 -12.14
N GLU A 743 -40.05 23.05 -13.01
CA GLU A 743 -40.13 22.08 -14.12
C GLU A 743 -40.30 20.65 -13.62
N LEU A 744 -39.55 20.26 -12.59
CA LEU A 744 -39.67 18.95 -11.95
C LEU A 744 -41.05 18.78 -11.27
N ALA A 745 -41.49 19.79 -10.54
CA ALA A 745 -42.80 19.76 -9.84
C ALA A 745 -43.99 19.69 -10.80
N LYS A 746 -43.93 20.40 -11.95
CA LYS A 746 -45.00 20.42 -12.97
C LYS A 746 -45.20 19.07 -13.63
N GLN A 747 -44.16 18.27 -13.78
CA GLN A 747 -44.24 16.94 -14.46
C GLN A 747 -44.58 15.81 -13.48
N ARG A 748 -44.69 16.09 -12.18
CA ARG A 748 -45.05 15.10 -11.17
C ARG A 748 -46.45 14.53 -11.44
N PRO A 749 -46.59 13.19 -11.52
CA PRO A 749 -47.88 12.56 -11.69
C PRO A 749 -48.85 12.93 -10.53
N PRO A 750 -50.14 13.12 -10.82
CA PRO A 750 -51.13 13.40 -9.79
C PRO A 750 -51.16 12.30 -8.73
N GLN A 751 -51.30 12.70 -7.45
CA GLN A 751 -51.34 11.80 -6.28
C GLN A 751 -50.03 11.11 -5.89
N VAL A 752 -48.91 11.42 -6.53
CA VAL A 752 -47.60 10.92 -6.13
C VAL A 752 -46.93 11.90 -5.14
N ASP A 753 -46.37 11.35 -4.07
CA ASP A 753 -45.60 12.15 -3.11
C ASP A 753 -44.38 12.79 -3.78
N SER A 754 -43.99 14.00 -3.36
CA SER A 754 -42.85 14.72 -3.93
C SER A 754 -41.54 14.00 -3.72
N SER A 755 -41.34 13.34 -2.58
CA SER A 755 -40.12 12.56 -2.27
C SER A 755 -40.06 11.27 -3.08
N VAL A 756 -41.21 10.60 -3.35
CA VAL A 756 -41.25 9.44 -4.26
C VAL A 756 -40.87 9.87 -5.67
N TRP A 757 -41.43 10.99 -6.15
CA TRP A 757 -41.10 11.52 -7.47
C TRP A 757 -39.62 11.87 -7.60
N ALA A 758 -39.07 12.63 -6.65
CA ALA A 758 -37.65 13.00 -6.62
C ALA A 758 -36.74 11.77 -6.59
N THR A 759 -37.10 10.75 -5.79
CA THR A 759 -36.34 9.51 -5.67
C THR A 759 -36.34 8.70 -6.98
N VAL A 760 -37.50 8.62 -7.68
CA VAL A 760 -37.58 7.98 -8.99
C VAL A 760 -36.74 8.73 -10.03
N LEU A 761 -36.77 10.07 -10.04
CA LEU A 761 -35.95 10.88 -10.93
C LEU A 761 -34.46 10.64 -10.68
N ALA A 762 -34.01 10.59 -9.43
CA ALA A 762 -32.64 10.30 -9.07
C ALA A 762 -32.20 8.92 -9.57
N LEU A 763 -33.01 7.88 -9.39
CA LEU A 763 -32.76 6.56 -9.95
C LEU A 763 -32.70 6.57 -11.48
N LEU A 764 -33.64 7.24 -12.16
CA LEU A 764 -33.60 7.35 -13.61
C LEU A 764 -32.34 8.05 -14.11
N TRP A 765 -31.87 9.07 -13.40
CA TRP A 765 -30.65 9.77 -13.76
C TRP A 765 -29.41 8.86 -13.60
N LEU A 766 -29.31 8.10 -12.49
CA LEU A 766 -28.24 7.15 -12.26
C LEU A 766 -28.18 6.08 -13.35
N TYR A 767 -29.27 5.38 -13.58
CA TYR A 767 -29.35 4.31 -14.57
C TYR A 767 -29.36 4.78 -16.04
N GLY A 768 -29.69 6.05 -16.30
CA GLY A 768 -29.73 6.61 -17.65
C GLY A 768 -28.45 7.30 -18.11
N PHE A 769 -27.68 7.89 -17.17
CA PHE A 769 -26.56 8.75 -17.49
C PHE A 769 -25.24 8.40 -16.77
N ARG A 770 -25.29 7.47 -15.78
CA ARG A 770 -24.14 7.10 -14.96
C ARG A 770 -23.95 5.59 -14.80
N VAL A 771 -24.26 4.85 -15.85
CA VAL A 771 -24.13 3.38 -15.86
C VAL A 771 -22.68 2.94 -15.70
N GLU A 772 -21.73 3.72 -16.25
CA GLU A 772 -20.31 3.45 -16.14
C GLU A 772 -19.79 3.57 -14.69
N ASP A 773 -20.48 4.37 -13.85
CA ASP A 773 -20.16 4.58 -12.44
C ASP A 773 -21.02 3.70 -11.51
N GLU A 774 -21.63 2.61 -12.00
CA GLU A 774 -22.56 1.77 -11.22
C GLU A 774 -21.97 1.25 -9.92
N ASP A 775 -20.69 0.90 -9.91
CA ASP A 775 -19.99 0.43 -8.72
C ASP A 775 -19.99 1.46 -7.59
N GLU A 776 -20.04 2.75 -7.89
CA GLU A 776 -20.05 3.81 -6.89
C GLU A 776 -21.45 4.04 -6.28
N TRP A 777 -22.50 3.97 -7.05
CA TRP A 777 -23.85 4.35 -6.60
C TRP A 777 -24.81 3.17 -6.35
N GLN A 778 -24.41 1.93 -6.60
CA GLN A 778 -25.27 0.74 -6.46
C GLN A 778 -25.95 0.65 -5.09
N PHE A 779 -25.21 0.87 -3.99
CA PHE A 779 -25.78 0.81 -2.63
C PHE A 779 -26.76 1.96 -2.35
N VAL A 780 -26.46 3.13 -2.88
CA VAL A 780 -27.31 4.31 -2.83
C VAL A 780 -28.65 4.02 -3.55
N ALA A 781 -28.58 3.42 -4.74
CA ALA A 781 -29.76 3.00 -5.50
C ALA A 781 -30.55 1.88 -4.80
N MET A 782 -29.87 0.84 -4.27
CA MET A 782 -30.53 -0.25 -3.53
C MET A 782 -31.32 0.30 -2.31
N LYS A 783 -30.78 1.26 -1.58
CA LYS A 783 -31.44 1.91 -0.45
C LYS A 783 -32.66 2.69 -0.91
N ALA A 784 -32.57 3.41 -2.04
CA ALA A 784 -33.68 4.12 -2.65
C ALA A 784 -34.82 3.20 -3.10
N VAL A 785 -34.48 2.12 -3.76
CA VAL A 785 -35.44 1.09 -4.20
C VAL A 785 -36.16 0.46 -3.00
N SER A 786 -35.42 0.13 -1.94
CA SER A 786 -36.00 -0.39 -0.70
C SER A 786 -36.95 0.58 -0.06
N TRP A 787 -36.59 1.88 -0.04
CA TRP A 787 -37.47 2.93 0.47
C TRP A 787 -38.73 3.09 -0.38
N ILE A 788 -38.61 3.14 -1.72
CA ILE A 788 -39.79 3.23 -2.61
C ILE A 788 -40.75 2.05 -2.40
N ARG A 789 -40.22 0.83 -2.32
CA ARG A 789 -41.02 -0.40 -2.10
C ARG A 789 -41.78 -0.37 -0.77
N ALA A 790 -41.24 0.31 0.25
CA ALA A 790 -41.91 0.51 1.53
C ALA A 790 -43.04 1.56 1.49
N GLN A 791 -43.09 2.41 0.45
CA GLN A 791 -44.17 3.37 0.23
C GLN A 791 -45.36 2.69 -0.43
N THR A 792 -46.40 2.42 0.30
CA THR A 792 -47.61 1.76 -0.22
C THR A 792 -48.45 2.71 -1.05
N GLY A 793 -48.65 2.47 -2.33
CA GLY A 793 -49.76 2.99 -3.15
C GLY A 793 -49.46 4.04 -4.22
N GLY A 794 -48.21 4.21 -4.63
CA GLY A 794 -47.88 5.09 -5.78
C GLY A 794 -47.82 4.32 -7.10
N SER A 795 -48.31 4.92 -8.19
CA SER A 795 -48.16 4.42 -9.54
C SER A 795 -46.70 4.64 -10.01
N VAL A 796 -45.78 3.78 -9.52
CA VAL A 796 -44.34 3.86 -9.85
C VAL A 796 -44.12 3.84 -11.37
N SER A 797 -44.89 3.02 -12.12
CA SER A 797 -44.82 2.98 -13.60
C SER A 797 -45.11 4.35 -14.25
N GLN A 798 -46.04 5.13 -13.71
CA GLN A 798 -46.31 6.47 -14.22
C GLN A 798 -45.15 7.43 -13.94
N CYS A 799 -44.53 7.31 -12.75
CA CYS A 799 -43.33 8.08 -12.42
C CYS A 799 -42.16 7.75 -13.35
N VAL A 800 -41.91 6.47 -13.62
CA VAL A 800 -40.83 6.05 -14.53
C VAL A 800 -41.07 6.58 -15.94
N GLN A 801 -42.32 6.50 -16.44
CA GLN A 801 -42.67 7.00 -17.76
C GLN A 801 -42.53 8.52 -17.88
N ALA A 802 -43.09 9.27 -16.91
CA ALA A 802 -43.01 10.73 -16.88
C ALA A 802 -41.55 11.21 -16.68
N GLY A 803 -40.79 10.54 -15.81
CA GLY A 803 -39.40 10.86 -15.54
C GLY A 803 -38.48 10.61 -16.73
N ASN A 804 -38.64 9.48 -17.44
CA ASN A 804 -37.92 9.23 -18.69
C ASN A 804 -38.15 10.32 -19.73
N ALA A 805 -39.41 10.76 -19.89
CA ALA A 805 -39.76 11.85 -20.80
C ALA A 805 -39.13 13.19 -20.37
N LEU A 806 -39.12 13.48 -19.05
CA LEU A 806 -38.56 14.71 -18.50
C LEU A 806 -37.01 14.78 -18.60
N LEU A 807 -36.31 13.67 -18.31
CA LEU A 807 -34.85 13.60 -18.31
C LEU A 807 -34.30 13.25 -19.70
N GLY A 808 -35.14 12.75 -20.61
CA GLY A 808 -34.68 12.34 -21.97
C GLY A 808 -33.95 10.99 -22.00
N CYS A 809 -34.23 10.09 -21.04
CA CYS A 809 -33.65 8.75 -20.98
C CYS A 809 -34.69 7.65 -21.25
N GLN A 810 -34.27 6.40 -21.34
CA GLN A 810 -35.15 5.24 -21.64
C GLN A 810 -34.84 4.07 -20.69
N VAL A 811 -35.00 4.28 -19.42
CA VAL A 811 -34.76 3.27 -18.38
C VAL A 811 -36.06 2.49 -18.12
N GLN A 812 -35.96 1.16 -18.14
CA GLN A 812 -37.14 0.30 -17.86
C GLN A 812 -37.36 0.17 -16.36
N GLN A 813 -38.60 0.03 -15.90
CA GLN A 813 -38.95 -0.16 -14.51
C GLN A 813 -38.27 -1.41 -13.91
N GLY A 814 -38.20 -2.50 -14.67
CA GLY A 814 -37.51 -3.72 -14.24
C GLY A 814 -36.03 -3.54 -13.98
N THR A 815 -35.37 -2.66 -14.75
CA THR A 815 -33.95 -2.32 -14.55
C THR A 815 -33.73 -1.60 -13.21
N LEU A 816 -34.68 -0.76 -12.80
CA LEU A 816 -34.63 -0.09 -11.49
C LEU A 816 -34.94 -1.03 -10.31
N GLY A 817 -35.34 -2.28 -10.57
CA GLY A 817 -35.80 -3.19 -9.52
C GLY A 817 -37.12 -2.75 -8.83
N LEU A 818 -37.97 -1.97 -9.48
CA LEU A 818 -39.23 -1.40 -8.92
C LEU A 818 -40.47 -2.14 -9.39
#